data_d456247711219e4c1c6114ac9f403187
#
_entry.id   d456247711219e4c1c6114ac9f403187
#
_cell.length_a   1.000
_cell.length_b   1.000
_cell.length_c   1.000
_cell.angle_alpha   90.00
_cell.angle_beta   90.00
_cell.angle_gamma   90.00
#
_symmetry.space_group_name_H-M   'P 1'
#
loop_
_entity.id
_entity.type
_entity.pdbx_description
1 polymer ?
#
loop_
_entity_poly.entity_id
_entity_poly.type
_entity_poly.pdbx_seq_one_letter_code
_entity_poly.pdbx_strand_id
1 'polypeptide(L)'
;MNNSKILLSISMLISGREEMKKSLDSLMYFKNAFPTEIILVDTGCNAEQRELAEKYADKIVDFEWCNDFAAARNAGLREIHGVWFMYLDDDEWFENPQEIINFFLSGEYKRYNSASYVVRNYTNRQGTMYNDSYPSRMAKVTKGIRFYGRVHEYLEPYKLPKKEFTDFAHHYGYVYENEEARKAHGQRNLIPLLEMRREHPGDPRWICQLAQEYFFNNEYEKTITECEEGLVEWRNWKQPLEYAPAHIGALYGYILASLDMTKNYSEAEKWIDIAISDPLMSLNEMKPTLAFFHSCAARLYSNISKNELSRTYFGKYINAYKELKDDRTAIELGTAAIVTNVFQESNLYGTILTCIHSIIRAQDYQMAEEAFFMMQWDDRRLLKQEESEKKIIDACCNVPYHPLWVKILQTLVAREDGMKEMYVVFLETEIAYKEQGETEKLLKLYRLVAELEFEHRYILCCRILWTDGNPELKADEKKQLLTALFAELFDKYGSELLEIRSEIWDVADRMDISLEPSFLKMDYRNWKYALEQWSWEATSEELNIWNARISTWQTTENIRYDLFHMKYEEGCLRVCQESQTVLEEMERRLWKYADAVIAMYKPYYKEFVFTEAVEVLPEEVQLALRLKHLQEYRQQGNDKEALRQIKDCLTVCPSMEAVVSKYAASLRDEIQKQIQNQNSEKAELEKLVASLKSVAKLRLQRGEWQAAEEILHQIQACMPEDGEVKELLEQTAEMSGR
;
A
#
# COMPACT_ATOMS: atom_id res chain seq x y z
N MET A 1 -59.36 16.17 -31.60
CA MET A 1 -58.21 15.79 -30.79
C MET A 1 -58.73 15.44 -29.38
N ASN A 2 -58.70 14.20 -29.00
CA ASN A 2 -59.06 13.81 -27.63
C ASN A 2 -58.10 14.54 -26.66
N ASN A 3 -58.60 15.48 -25.88
CA ASN A 3 -57.89 16.09 -24.78
C ASN A 3 -57.66 14.99 -23.71
N SER A 4 -56.67 14.10 -23.93
CA SER A 4 -56.25 13.18 -22.90
C SER A 4 -55.63 14.01 -21.79
N LYS A 5 -56.17 13.90 -20.57
CA LYS A 5 -55.69 14.63 -19.40
C LYS A 5 -54.23 14.28 -19.17
N ILE A 6 -53.36 15.28 -19.10
CA ILE A 6 -51.94 15.11 -18.80
C ILE A 6 -51.80 14.49 -17.40
N LEU A 7 -51.12 13.37 -17.29
CA LEU A 7 -50.93 12.66 -16.03
C LEU A 7 -49.67 13.18 -15.28
N LEU A 8 -48.59 13.46 -15.99
CA LEU A 8 -47.33 13.88 -15.41
C LEU A 8 -46.80 15.14 -16.12
N SER A 9 -46.47 16.16 -15.37
CA SER A 9 -45.67 17.28 -15.85
C SER A 9 -44.22 17.09 -15.33
N ILE A 10 -43.24 17.06 -16.22
CA ILE A 10 -41.83 17.00 -15.86
C ILE A 10 -41.22 18.38 -16.07
N SER A 11 -40.62 18.98 -15.05
CA SER A 11 -39.88 20.22 -15.17
C SER A 11 -38.38 20.00 -14.92
N MET A 12 -37.55 20.63 -15.76
CA MET A 12 -36.12 20.57 -15.66
C MET A 12 -35.54 21.98 -15.83
N LEU A 13 -34.62 22.36 -14.96
CA LEU A 13 -33.77 23.52 -15.17
C LEU A 13 -32.69 23.11 -16.16
N ILE A 14 -32.48 23.91 -17.20
CA ILE A 14 -31.43 23.69 -18.19
C ILE A 14 -30.42 24.83 -18.16
N SER A 15 -29.16 24.48 -18.05
CA SER A 15 -28.03 25.41 -18.04
C SER A 15 -26.96 25.05 -19.06
N GLY A 16 -27.23 24.03 -19.88
CA GLY A 16 -26.35 23.56 -20.94
C GLY A 16 -25.20 22.70 -20.51
N ARG A 17 -25.42 21.85 -19.53
CA ARG A 17 -24.44 20.84 -19.08
C ARG A 17 -24.17 19.81 -20.18
N GLU A 18 -23.03 19.13 -20.10
CA GLU A 18 -22.62 18.10 -21.05
C GLU A 18 -23.62 16.93 -21.09
N GLU A 19 -24.19 16.57 -19.93
CA GLU A 19 -25.14 15.49 -19.77
C GLU A 19 -26.55 15.82 -20.23
N MET A 20 -26.88 17.10 -20.49
CA MET A 20 -28.23 17.58 -20.78
C MET A 20 -28.94 16.75 -21.87
N LYS A 21 -28.22 16.32 -22.92
CA LYS A 21 -28.81 15.47 -23.95
C LYS A 21 -29.28 14.11 -23.38
N LYS A 22 -28.49 13.46 -22.53
CA LYS A 22 -28.87 12.21 -21.90
C LYS A 22 -30.08 12.37 -20.99
N SER A 23 -30.10 13.47 -20.23
CA SER A 23 -31.23 13.83 -19.39
C SER A 23 -32.52 14.00 -20.21
N LEU A 24 -32.47 14.78 -21.29
CA LEU A 24 -33.61 14.97 -22.20
C LEU A 24 -34.07 13.67 -22.89
N ASP A 25 -33.12 12.85 -23.38
CA ASP A 25 -33.42 11.54 -23.97
C ASP A 25 -34.18 10.65 -22.97
N SER A 26 -33.81 10.68 -21.69
CA SER A 26 -34.42 9.86 -20.64
C SER A 26 -35.86 10.25 -20.35
N LEU A 27 -36.24 11.51 -20.52
CA LEU A 27 -37.62 11.96 -20.34
C LEU A 27 -38.57 11.36 -21.40
N MET A 28 -38.06 10.93 -22.53
CA MET A 28 -38.86 10.32 -23.61
C MET A 28 -39.42 8.96 -23.20
N TYR A 29 -38.85 8.25 -22.22
CA TYR A 29 -39.46 7.03 -21.65
C TYR A 29 -40.87 7.29 -21.15
N PHE A 30 -41.04 8.39 -20.40
CA PHE A 30 -42.37 8.79 -19.86
C PHE A 30 -43.29 9.30 -20.94
N LYS A 31 -42.81 10.21 -21.83
CA LYS A 31 -43.61 10.81 -22.87
C LYS A 31 -44.18 9.79 -23.88
N ASN A 32 -43.42 8.72 -24.14
CA ASN A 32 -43.83 7.63 -25.02
C ASN A 32 -44.76 6.61 -24.32
N ALA A 33 -44.78 6.54 -23.02
CA ALA A 33 -45.56 5.54 -22.25
C ALA A 33 -46.98 6.02 -21.89
N PHE A 34 -47.15 7.29 -21.54
CA PHE A 34 -48.43 7.85 -21.11
C PHE A 34 -48.46 9.38 -21.28
N PRO A 35 -49.63 10.06 -21.21
CA PRO A 35 -49.73 11.49 -21.38
C PRO A 35 -48.86 12.28 -20.41
N THR A 36 -47.72 12.77 -20.92
CA THR A 36 -46.70 13.49 -20.19
C THR A 36 -46.35 14.78 -20.95
N GLU A 37 -46.17 15.88 -20.24
CA GLU A 37 -45.60 17.13 -20.79
C GLU A 37 -44.21 17.42 -20.18
N ILE A 38 -43.33 18.03 -20.96
CA ILE A 38 -41.98 18.41 -20.58
C ILE A 38 -41.88 19.93 -20.63
N ILE A 39 -41.55 20.53 -19.48
CA ILE A 39 -41.39 21.96 -19.29
C ILE A 39 -39.92 22.23 -18.95
N LEU A 40 -39.20 22.92 -19.82
CA LEU A 40 -37.80 23.26 -19.59
C LEU A 40 -37.70 24.72 -19.19
N VAL A 41 -36.91 25.00 -18.15
CA VAL A 41 -36.62 26.36 -17.71
C VAL A 41 -35.20 26.69 -18.10
N ASP A 42 -35.03 27.55 -19.06
CA ASP A 42 -33.75 27.97 -19.57
C ASP A 42 -33.15 29.04 -18.67
N THR A 43 -32.05 28.69 -18.00
CA THR A 43 -31.31 29.52 -17.05
C THR A 43 -29.96 30.03 -17.61
N GLY A 44 -29.65 29.71 -18.88
CA GLY A 44 -28.41 30.18 -19.50
C GLY A 44 -27.83 29.27 -20.58
N CYS A 45 -28.69 28.60 -21.37
CA CYS A 45 -28.26 27.81 -22.53
C CYS A 45 -27.73 28.69 -23.65
N ASN A 46 -26.74 28.21 -24.38
CA ASN A 46 -26.35 28.79 -25.64
C ASN A 46 -27.34 28.42 -26.79
N ALA A 47 -27.17 28.99 -27.99
CA ALA A 47 -28.10 28.77 -29.10
C ALA A 47 -28.22 27.31 -29.54
N GLU A 48 -27.13 26.53 -29.53
CA GLU A 48 -27.15 25.11 -29.91
C GLU A 48 -27.87 24.26 -28.85
N GLN A 49 -27.61 24.52 -27.57
CA GLN A 49 -28.28 23.85 -26.47
C GLN A 49 -29.77 24.18 -26.40
N ARG A 50 -30.11 25.42 -26.71
CA ARG A 50 -31.51 25.87 -26.86
C ARG A 50 -32.23 25.15 -27.99
N GLU A 51 -31.63 25.05 -29.19
CA GLU A 51 -32.16 24.27 -30.30
C GLU A 51 -32.34 22.78 -29.95
N LEU A 52 -31.41 22.22 -29.18
CA LEU A 52 -31.57 20.87 -28.68
C LEU A 52 -32.78 20.76 -27.75
N ALA A 53 -32.95 21.65 -26.77
CA ALA A 53 -34.05 21.67 -25.82
C ALA A 53 -35.43 21.77 -26.52
N GLU A 54 -35.52 22.57 -27.57
CA GLU A 54 -36.76 22.75 -28.38
C GLU A 54 -37.29 21.46 -29.04
N LYS A 55 -36.42 20.47 -29.27
CA LYS A 55 -36.82 19.14 -29.82
C LYS A 55 -37.58 18.26 -28.85
N TYR A 56 -37.45 18.51 -27.52
CA TYR A 56 -38.03 17.70 -26.47
C TYR A 56 -39.16 18.38 -25.72
N ALA A 57 -39.08 19.71 -25.57
CA ALA A 57 -39.98 20.47 -24.71
C ALA A 57 -41.37 20.65 -25.33
N ASP A 58 -42.41 20.57 -24.51
CA ASP A 58 -43.75 21.09 -24.84
C ASP A 58 -43.82 22.58 -24.54
N LYS A 59 -43.05 23.05 -23.57
CA LYS A 59 -42.92 24.46 -23.21
C LYS A 59 -41.46 24.74 -22.77
N ILE A 60 -40.92 25.87 -23.22
CA ILE A 60 -39.69 26.43 -22.67
C ILE A 60 -40.01 27.76 -21.99
N VAL A 61 -39.47 27.97 -20.79
CA VAL A 61 -39.62 29.17 -19.99
C VAL A 61 -38.26 29.84 -19.90
N ASP A 62 -38.13 31.06 -20.39
CA ASP A 62 -36.91 31.84 -20.23
C ASP A 62 -36.84 32.38 -18.78
N PHE A 63 -35.74 32.19 -18.12
CA PHE A 63 -35.52 32.64 -16.75
C PHE A 63 -34.15 33.25 -16.59
N GLU A 64 -34.11 34.54 -16.32
CA GLU A 64 -32.85 35.22 -16.01
C GLU A 64 -32.35 34.76 -14.61
N TRP A 65 -31.16 34.16 -14.61
CA TRP A 65 -30.57 33.58 -13.38
C TRP A 65 -30.34 34.65 -12.31
N CYS A 66 -30.90 34.46 -11.12
CA CYS A 66 -30.85 35.40 -10.01
C CYS A 66 -30.34 34.78 -8.70
N ASN A 67 -29.56 33.71 -8.76
CA ASN A 67 -29.06 32.94 -7.60
C ASN A 67 -30.19 32.40 -6.68
N ASP A 68 -31.31 32.01 -7.29
CA ASP A 68 -32.46 31.47 -6.59
C ASP A 68 -33.04 30.29 -7.38
N PHE A 69 -32.67 29.07 -6.97
CA PHE A 69 -33.16 27.84 -7.58
C PHE A 69 -34.68 27.67 -7.41
N ALA A 70 -35.22 28.01 -6.23
CA ALA A 70 -36.67 27.92 -6.04
C ALA A 70 -37.44 28.86 -6.97
N ALA A 71 -36.96 30.08 -7.20
CA ALA A 71 -37.58 30.99 -8.13
C ALA A 71 -37.59 30.45 -9.56
N ALA A 72 -36.46 29.87 -10.02
CA ALA A 72 -36.36 29.22 -11.32
C ALA A 72 -37.29 28.01 -11.45
N ARG A 73 -37.30 27.08 -10.47
CA ARG A 73 -38.22 25.93 -10.49
C ARG A 73 -39.69 26.36 -10.41
N ASN A 74 -40.00 27.38 -9.65
CA ASN A 74 -41.35 27.94 -9.58
C ASN A 74 -41.80 28.58 -10.90
N ALA A 75 -40.89 29.06 -11.74
CA ALA A 75 -41.21 29.53 -13.07
C ALA A 75 -41.75 28.37 -13.96
N GLY A 76 -41.08 27.21 -13.94
CA GLY A 76 -41.55 26.00 -14.61
C GLY A 76 -42.83 25.43 -13.98
N LEU A 77 -42.91 25.42 -12.65
CA LEU A 77 -44.07 24.91 -11.93
C LEU A 77 -45.38 25.67 -12.21
N ARG A 78 -45.29 26.95 -12.58
CA ARG A 78 -46.46 27.74 -12.99
C ARG A 78 -47.08 27.30 -14.33
N GLU A 79 -46.30 26.63 -15.17
CA GLU A 79 -46.71 26.25 -16.55
C GLU A 79 -47.22 24.79 -16.63
N ILE A 80 -47.33 24.05 -15.50
CA ILE A 80 -47.73 22.65 -15.51
C ILE A 80 -49.26 22.45 -15.61
N HIS A 81 -49.65 21.35 -16.28
CA HIS A 81 -51.07 20.94 -16.43
C HIS A 81 -51.33 19.51 -15.94
N GLY A 82 -50.30 18.78 -15.55
CA GLY A 82 -50.36 17.39 -15.11
C GLY A 82 -51.02 17.20 -13.75
N VAL A 83 -51.51 16.01 -13.49
CA VAL A 83 -52.04 15.59 -12.16
C VAL A 83 -50.91 15.40 -11.17
N TRP A 84 -49.76 14.96 -11.68
CA TRP A 84 -48.52 14.81 -10.93
C TRP A 84 -47.45 15.70 -11.52
N PHE A 85 -46.54 16.10 -10.67
CA PHE A 85 -45.34 16.88 -10.99
C PHE A 85 -44.11 16.07 -10.65
N MET A 86 -43.07 16.12 -11.51
CA MET A 86 -41.75 15.57 -11.29
C MET A 86 -40.68 16.58 -11.73
N TYR A 87 -39.56 16.61 -11.05
CA TYR A 87 -38.44 17.44 -11.50
C TYR A 87 -37.13 16.66 -11.47
N LEU A 88 -36.27 16.95 -12.45
CA LEU A 88 -34.89 16.48 -12.59
C LEU A 88 -33.98 17.67 -12.80
N ASP A 89 -32.68 17.44 -12.62
CA ASP A 89 -31.62 18.34 -13.02
C ASP A 89 -31.06 17.95 -14.41
N ASP A 90 -30.42 18.87 -15.14
CA ASP A 90 -29.93 18.62 -16.50
C ASP A 90 -28.65 17.75 -16.56
N ASP A 91 -28.22 17.23 -15.41
CA ASP A 91 -27.16 16.23 -15.21
C ASP A 91 -27.67 14.92 -14.57
N GLU A 92 -29.01 14.74 -14.50
CA GLU A 92 -29.66 13.52 -14.03
C GLU A 92 -30.38 12.81 -15.17
N TRP A 93 -30.26 11.48 -15.32
CA TRP A 93 -30.97 10.71 -16.35
C TRP A 93 -31.30 9.29 -15.92
N PHE A 94 -32.42 8.76 -16.43
CA PHE A 94 -32.83 7.38 -16.26
C PHE A 94 -32.35 6.51 -17.42
N GLU A 95 -32.00 5.25 -17.15
CA GLU A 95 -31.80 4.25 -18.21
C GLU A 95 -33.07 3.40 -18.44
N ASN A 96 -33.80 3.05 -17.38
CA ASN A 96 -35.02 2.23 -17.45
C ASN A 96 -35.98 2.50 -16.29
N PRO A 97 -36.79 3.56 -16.31
CA PRO A 97 -37.70 3.92 -15.20
C PRO A 97 -39.02 3.10 -15.23
N GLN A 98 -38.92 1.79 -15.27
CA GLN A 98 -40.09 0.92 -15.54
C GLN A 98 -41.05 0.87 -14.36
N GLU A 99 -40.58 0.96 -13.14
CA GLU A 99 -41.44 0.96 -11.95
C GLU A 99 -42.29 2.26 -11.90
N ILE A 100 -41.67 3.41 -12.19
CA ILE A 100 -42.39 4.69 -12.28
C ILE A 100 -43.40 4.68 -13.43
N ILE A 101 -43.06 4.13 -14.60
CA ILE A 101 -44.00 4.00 -15.72
C ILE A 101 -45.16 3.13 -15.34
N ASN A 102 -44.95 1.98 -14.74
CA ASN A 102 -46.00 1.06 -14.31
C ASN A 102 -46.93 1.68 -13.24
N PHE A 103 -46.37 2.51 -12.35
CA PHE A 103 -47.14 3.25 -11.35
C PHE A 103 -48.23 4.14 -12.00
N PHE A 104 -47.94 4.80 -13.10
CA PHE A 104 -48.91 5.60 -13.84
C PHE A 104 -49.86 4.74 -14.69
N LEU A 105 -49.33 3.74 -15.41
CA LEU A 105 -50.14 2.88 -16.28
C LEU A 105 -51.14 2.02 -15.53
N SER A 106 -50.75 1.49 -14.34
CA SER A 106 -51.65 0.71 -13.49
C SER A 106 -52.72 1.52 -12.76
N GLY A 107 -52.56 2.85 -12.71
CA GLY A 107 -53.41 3.74 -11.92
C GLY A 107 -53.09 3.76 -10.43
N GLU A 108 -51.99 3.13 -9.98
CA GLU A 108 -51.55 3.10 -8.60
C GLU A 108 -51.28 4.52 -8.05
N TYR A 109 -50.87 5.46 -8.90
CA TYR A 109 -50.64 6.88 -8.56
C TYR A 109 -51.83 7.55 -7.85
N LYS A 110 -53.05 7.01 -7.96
CA LYS A 110 -54.23 7.53 -7.29
C LYS A 110 -54.20 7.35 -5.77
N ARG A 111 -53.43 6.37 -5.30
CA ARG A 111 -53.32 6.01 -3.87
C ARG A 111 -52.30 6.83 -3.10
N TYR A 112 -51.39 7.51 -3.82
CA TYR A 112 -50.30 8.24 -3.21
C TYR A 112 -50.41 9.74 -3.47
N ASN A 113 -49.73 10.53 -2.65
CA ASN A 113 -49.69 12.00 -2.74
C ASN A 113 -48.29 12.53 -3.07
N SER A 114 -47.25 11.77 -2.81
CA SER A 114 -45.86 12.06 -3.16
C SER A 114 -45.10 10.80 -3.53
N ALA A 115 -43.95 10.96 -4.14
CA ALA A 115 -43.07 9.84 -4.45
C ALA A 115 -41.58 10.28 -4.49
N SER A 116 -40.68 9.32 -4.28
CA SER A 116 -39.25 9.46 -4.47
C SER A 116 -38.71 8.32 -5.33
N TYR A 117 -37.67 8.60 -6.06
CA TYR A 117 -36.84 7.62 -6.73
C TYR A 117 -35.38 7.79 -6.27
N VAL A 118 -34.53 6.82 -6.58
CA VAL A 118 -33.14 6.85 -6.18
C VAL A 118 -32.35 7.82 -7.09
N VAL A 119 -31.57 8.72 -6.52
CA VAL A 119 -30.55 9.47 -7.25
C VAL A 119 -29.19 8.88 -6.90
N ARG A 120 -28.54 8.27 -7.90
CA ARG A 120 -27.24 7.62 -7.76
C ARG A 120 -26.13 8.62 -8.04
N ASN A 121 -25.54 9.12 -6.97
CA ASN A 121 -24.50 10.13 -7.01
C ASN A 121 -23.13 9.48 -7.17
N TYR A 122 -22.57 9.53 -8.35
CA TYR A 122 -21.23 9.00 -8.63
C TYR A 122 -20.15 9.92 -8.06
N THR A 123 -19.08 9.30 -7.55
CA THR A 123 -17.91 9.99 -7.01
C THR A 123 -16.65 9.74 -7.85
N ASN A 124 -16.76 8.88 -8.87
CA ASN A 124 -15.70 8.65 -9.86
C ASN A 124 -16.27 8.56 -11.28
N ARG A 125 -15.43 8.86 -12.28
CA ARG A 125 -15.85 8.84 -13.71
C ARG A 125 -16.18 7.44 -14.22
N GLN A 126 -15.62 6.38 -13.61
CA GLN A 126 -15.84 4.99 -14.00
C GLN A 126 -17.22 4.46 -13.56
N GLY A 127 -17.95 5.20 -12.72
CA GLY A 127 -19.26 4.78 -12.22
C GLY A 127 -19.20 3.59 -11.24
N THR A 128 -18.02 3.27 -10.68
CA THR A 128 -17.83 2.16 -9.75
C THR A 128 -18.01 2.56 -8.29
N MET A 129 -17.93 3.87 -7.98
CA MET A 129 -18.13 4.43 -6.65
C MET A 129 -19.28 5.42 -6.67
N TYR A 130 -20.27 5.19 -5.82
CA TYR A 130 -21.46 6.02 -5.75
C TYR A 130 -22.10 5.98 -4.37
N ASN A 131 -22.96 6.98 -4.09
CA ASN A 131 -23.84 7.05 -2.94
C ASN A 131 -25.27 7.27 -3.45
N ASP A 132 -26.20 6.44 -3.00
CA ASP A 132 -27.61 6.56 -3.34
C ASP A 132 -28.32 7.51 -2.35
N SER A 133 -29.10 8.46 -2.87
CA SER A 133 -29.95 9.36 -2.11
C SER A 133 -31.41 9.22 -2.58
N TYR A 134 -32.37 9.57 -1.71
CA TYR A 134 -33.79 9.33 -1.93
C TYR A 134 -34.63 10.63 -1.84
N PRO A 135 -34.28 11.66 -2.62
CA PRO A 135 -35.01 12.93 -2.54
C PRO A 135 -36.44 12.77 -3.00
N SER A 136 -37.35 13.53 -2.38
CA SER A 136 -38.75 13.58 -2.80
C SER A 136 -38.87 14.43 -4.05
N ARG A 137 -38.79 13.79 -5.23
CA ARG A 137 -38.79 14.43 -6.54
C ARG A 137 -40.12 14.47 -7.26
N MET A 138 -41.18 13.86 -6.67
CA MET A 138 -42.46 13.75 -7.30
C MET A 138 -43.59 14.07 -6.30
N ALA A 139 -44.62 14.83 -6.74
CA ALA A 139 -45.75 15.14 -5.92
C ALA A 139 -47.04 15.27 -6.77
N LYS A 140 -48.21 14.93 -6.17
CA LYS A 140 -49.52 15.25 -6.73
C LYS A 140 -49.69 16.77 -6.70
N VAL A 141 -50.10 17.35 -7.82
CA VAL A 141 -50.27 18.80 -7.95
C VAL A 141 -51.48 19.23 -7.08
N THR A 142 -51.20 20.11 -6.12
CA THR A 142 -52.19 20.66 -5.19
C THR A 142 -52.18 22.18 -5.22
N LYS A 143 -53.27 22.82 -4.74
CA LYS A 143 -53.30 24.27 -4.62
C LYS A 143 -52.23 24.73 -3.64
N GLY A 144 -51.35 25.63 -4.11
CA GLY A 144 -50.29 26.22 -3.31
C GLY A 144 -48.98 25.42 -3.31
N ILE A 145 -48.88 24.35 -4.15
CA ILE A 145 -47.58 23.67 -4.35
C ILE A 145 -46.54 24.65 -4.90
N ARG A 146 -45.36 24.71 -4.25
CA ARG A 146 -44.27 25.61 -4.65
C ARG A 146 -42.96 25.20 -4.03
N PHE A 147 -41.84 25.62 -4.65
CA PHE A 147 -40.51 25.49 -4.10
C PHE A 147 -40.18 26.64 -3.15
N TYR A 148 -39.43 26.32 -2.11
CA TYR A 148 -38.89 27.25 -1.10
C TYR A 148 -37.39 27.07 -0.98
N GLY A 149 -36.68 28.15 -0.62
CA GLY A 149 -35.23 28.18 -0.43
C GLY A 149 -34.45 28.50 -1.69
N ARG A 150 -33.54 29.47 -1.61
CA ARG A 150 -32.72 29.93 -2.76
C ARG A 150 -31.78 28.84 -3.27
N VAL A 151 -31.29 28.00 -2.36
CA VAL A 151 -30.46 26.83 -2.61
C VAL A 151 -30.90 25.70 -1.66
N HIS A 152 -30.62 24.45 -2.02
CA HIS A 152 -31.21 23.28 -1.33
C HIS A 152 -32.74 23.40 -1.23
N GLU A 153 -33.31 23.85 -2.33
CA GLU A 153 -34.74 24.10 -2.43
C GLU A 153 -35.56 22.82 -2.24
N TYR A 154 -36.68 22.99 -1.63
CA TYR A 154 -37.62 21.89 -1.35
C TYR A 154 -39.03 22.25 -1.77
N LEU A 155 -39.79 21.24 -2.17
CA LEU A 155 -41.15 21.39 -2.66
C LEU A 155 -42.12 21.20 -1.49
N GLU A 156 -43.08 22.13 -1.32
CA GLU A 156 -44.17 22.02 -0.35
C GLU A 156 -45.55 22.28 -0.97
N PRO A 157 -46.62 21.69 -0.42
CA PRO A 157 -46.64 20.67 0.65
C PRO A 157 -46.36 19.27 0.11
N TYR A 158 -45.50 18.52 0.80
CA TYR A 158 -45.46 17.07 0.62
C TYR A 158 -46.49 16.40 1.50
N LYS A 159 -47.21 15.45 0.93
CA LYS A 159 -48.29 14.75 1.65
C LYS A 159 -48.12 13.25 1.59
N LEU A 160 -48.39 12.60 2.70
CA LEU A 160 -48.49 11.14 2.78
C LEU A 160 -49.85 10.66 2.20
N PRO A 161 -49.95 9.41 1.71
CA PRO A 161 -48.86 8.43 1.63
C PRO A 161 -47.86 8.71 0.50
N LYS A 162 -46.60 8.36 0.73
CA LYS A 162 -45.46 8.49 -0.20
C LYS A 162 -45.18 7.12 -0.84
N LYS A 163 -44.91 7.09 -2.15
CA LYS A 163 -44.38 5.91 -2.87
C LYS A 163 -42.87 6.05 -3.01
N GLU A 164 -42.17 4.97 -2.71
CA GLU A 164 -40.74 4.86 -2.96
C GLU A 164 -40.51 3.91 -4.12
N PHE A 165 -39.72 4.34 -5.09
CA PHE A 165 -39.31 3.57 -6.25
C PHE A 165 -37.88 3.06 -6.08
N THR A 166 -37.58 1.90 -6.67
CA THR A 166 -36.24 1.37 -6.80
C THR A 166 -35.56 1.83 -8.09
N ASP A 167 -36.35 2.36 -9.04
CA ASP A 167 -35.79 3.04 -10.23
C ASP A 167 -34.86 4.14 -9.81
N PHE A 168 -33.73 4.25 -10.50
CA PHE A 168 -32.73 5.27 -10.19
C PHE A 168 -32.37 6.15 -11.38
N ALA A 169 -32.07 7.40 -11.06
CA ALA A 169 -31.42 8.33 -12.00
C ALA A 169 -29.93 8.39 -11.72
N HIS A 170 -29.13 8.31 -12.78
CA HIS A 170 -27.70 8.57 -12.73
C HIS A 170 -27.44 10.06 -12.48
N HIS A 171 -26.46 10.39 -11.64
CA HIS A 171 -26.04 11.75 -11.39
C HIS A 171 -24.51 11.83 -11.19
N TYR A 172 -23.85 12.59 -12.06
CA TYR A 172 -22.40 12.77 -12.04
C TYR A 172 -21.95 14.15 -11.52
N GLY A 173 -22.85 14.94 -10.99
CA GLY A 173 -22.61 16.30 -10.50
C GLY A 173 -21.57 16.41 -9.35
N TYR A 174 -21.20 15.29 -8.73
CA TYR A 174 -20.14 15.22 -7.71
C TYR A 174 -18.80 14.69 -8.24
N VAL A 175 -18.68 14.47 -9.55
CA VAL A 175 -17.42 14.08 -10.19
C VAL A 175 -16.71 15.33 -10.69
N TYR A 176 -15.80 15.87 -9.88
CA TYR A 176 -15.05 17.07 -10.23
C TYR A 176 -13.77 16.72 -10.98
N GLU A 177 -13.36 17.57 -11.92
CA GLU A 177 -12.13 17.41 -12.69
C GLU A 177 -10.88 17.64 -11.84
N ASN A 178 -10.98 18.55 -10.87
CA ASN A 178 -9.90 18.97 -9.99
C ASN A 178 -10.48 19.62 -8.73
N GLU A 179 -9.60 19.95 -7.80
CA GLU A 179 -9.95 20.57 -6.52
C GLU A 179 -10.51 22.01 -6.69
N GLU A 180 -10.05 22.74 -7.71
CA GLU A 180 -10.56 24.08 -8.04
C GLU A 180 -12.02 24.03 -8.46
N ALA A 181 -12.41 23.06 -9.30
CA ALA A 181 -13.79 22.86 -9.75
C ALA A 181 -14.70 22.49 -8.54
N ARG A 182 -14.21 21.65 -7.63
CA ARG A 182 -14.92 21.32 -6.39
C ARG A 182 -15.16 22.56 -5.51
N LYS A 183 -14.12 23.39 -5.32
CA LYS A 183 -14.23 24.63 -4.55
C LYS A 183 -15.17 25.64 -5.18
N ALA A 184 -15.11 25.80 -6.50
CA ALA A 184 -16.01 26.70 -7.23
C ALA A 184 -17.49 26.30 -7.07
N HIS A 185 -17.77 24.98 -7.06
CA HIS A 185 -19.12 24.46 -6.82
C HIS A 185 -19.60 24.79 -5.40
N GLY A 186 -18.77 24.60 -4.37
CA GLY A 186 -19.11 24.97 -3.00
C GLY A 186 -19.33 26.48 -2.84
N GLN A 187 -18.49 27.31 -3.44
CA GLN A 187 -18.64 28.78 -3.40
C GLN A 187 -19.95 29.26 -4.04
N ARG A 188 -20.43 28.58 -5.09
CA ARG A 188 -21.72 28.92 -5.74
C ARG A 188 -22.91 28.84 -4.76
N ASN A 189 -22.89 27.85 -3.85
CA ASN A 189 -23.96 27.64 -2.89
C ASN A 189 -23.83 28.57 -1.66
N LEU A 190 -22.62 29.01 -1.33
CA LEU A 190 -22.36 29.77 -0.11
C LEU A 190 -23.06 31.13 -0.08
N ILE A 191 -23.07 31.89 -1.20
CA ILE A 191 -23.69 33.22 -1.25
C ILE A 191 -25.21 33.17 -0.96
N PRO A 192 -26.01 32.32 -1.65
CA PRO A 192 -27.42 32.19 -1.34
C PRO A 192 -27.69 31.73 0.11
N LEU A 193 -26.83 30.84 0.65
CA LEU A 193 -26.99 30.37 2.06
C LEU A 193 -26.74 31.47 3.07
N LEU A 194 -25.72 32.31 2.88
CA LEU A 194 -25.46 33.46 3.73
C LEU A 194 -26.62 34.44 3.71
N GLU A 195 -27.28 34.63 2.55
CA GLU A 195 -28.48 35.45 2.44
C GLU A 195 -29.66 34.81 3.19
N MET A 196 -29.91 33.51 2.99
CA MET A 196 -30.96 32.78 3.72
C MET A 196 -30.73 32.82 5.23
N ARG A 197 -29.49 32.62 5.67
CA ARG A 197 -29.09 32.71 7.09
C ARG A 197 -29.37 34.06 7.70
N ARG A 198 -29.11 35.14 6.95
CA ARG A 198 -29.37 36.55 7.36
C ARG A 198 -30.87 36.86 7.37
N GLU A 199 -31.63 36.38 6.37
CA GLU A 199 -33.09 36.63 6.28
C GLU A 199 -33.89 35.83 7.31
N HIS A 200 -33.38 34.66 7.74
CA HIS A 200 -34.03 33.75 8.68
C HIS A 200 -33.12 33.44 9.89
N PRO A 201 -32.76 34.41 10.72
CA PRO A 201 -31.88 34.17 11.86
C PRO A 201 -32.55 33.21 12.85
N GLY A 202 -31.78 32.24 13.36
CA GLY A 202 -32.23 31.22 14.29
C GLY A 202 -33.00 30.05 13.66
N ASP A 203 -33.30 30.07 12.36
CA ASP A 203 -33.87 28.93 11.67
C ASP A 203 -32.84 27.79 11.54
N PRO A 204 -33.03 26.65 12.23
CA PRO A 204 -32.06 25.57 12.28
C PRO A 204 -31.77 24.94 10.91
N ARG A 205 -32.66 25.06 9.94
CA ARG A 205 -32.45 24.57 8.58
C ARG A 205 -31.31 25.28 7.90
N TRP A 206 -31.35 26.63 7.87
CA TRP A 206 -30.34 27.43 7.15
C TRP A 206 -29.01 27.45 7.87
N ILE A 207 -29.01 27.36 9.18
CA ILE A 207 -27.83 27.16 9.99
C ILE A 207 -27.17 25.81 9.61
N CYS A 208 -27.96 24.74 9.59
CA CYS A 208 -27.50 23.41 9.23
C CYS A 208 -26.93 23.36 7.80
N GLN A 209 -27.61 23.99 6.84
CA GLN A 209 -27.14 24.00 5.43
C GLN A 209 -25.86 24.80 5.28
N LEU A 210 -25.73 25.94 5.98
CA LEU A 210 -24.50 26.74 5.95
C LEU A 210 -23.33 25.99 6.60
N ALA A 211 -23.57 25.34 7.74
CA ALA A 211 -22.57 24.50 8.40
C ALA A 211 -22.12 23.33 7.50
N GLN A 212 -23.05 22.72 6.75
CA GLN A 212 -22.75 21.68 5.78
C GLN A 212 -21.81 22.17 4.68
N GLU A 213 -22.06 23.36 4.12
CA GLU A 213 -21.21 23.92 3.06
C GLU A 213 -19.81 24.24 3.60
N TYR A 214 -19.68 24.82 4.78
CA TYR A 214 -18.38 25.03 5.43
C TYR A 214 -17.65 23.71 5.64
N PHE A 215 -18.35 22.67 6.11
CA PHE A 215 -17.76 21.34 6.33
C PHE A 215 -17.23 20.72 5.04
N PHE A 216 -18.01 20.73 3.96
CA PHE A 216 -17.59 20.19 2.67
C PHE A 216 -16.48 21.00 1.99
N ASN A 217 -16.34 22.27 2.34
CA ASN A 217 -15.22 23.10 1.93
C ASN A 217 -13.98 22.94 2.83
N ASN A 218 -14.00 22.02 3.80
CA ASN A 218 -12.94 21.78 4.80
C ASN A 218 -12.68 22.99 5.72
N GLU A 219 -13.66 23.87 5.90
CA GLU A 219 -13.61 25.05 6.78
C GLU A 219 -14.12 24.68 8.18
N TYR A 220 -13.44 23.71 8.83
CA TYR A 220 -13.93 23.05 10.05
C TYR A 220 -14.14 24.01 11.23
N GLU A 221 -13.26 25.01 11.43
CA GLU A 221 -13.43 26.02 12.47
C GLU A 221 -14.68 26.87 12.25
N LYS A 222 -14.97 27.26 11.00
CA LYS A 222 -16.19 27.97 10.68
C LYS A 222 -17.43 27.11 10.87
N THR A 223 -17.34 25.82 10.52
CA THR A 223 -18.41 24.84 10.77
C THR A 223 -18.76 24.78 12.25
N ILE A 224 -17.76 24.63 13.12
CA ILE A 224 -17.96 24.57 14.57
C ILE A 224 -18.59 25.86 15.07
N THR A 225 -18.03 27.02 14.71
CA THR A 225 -18.55 28.33 15.15
C THR A 225 -20.00 28.54 14.73
N GLU A 226 -20.35 28.27 13.46
CA GLU A 226 -21.73 28.41 12.96
C GLU A 226 -22.70 27.49 13.71
N CYS A 227 -22.26 26.23 13.97
CA CYS A 227 -23.07 25.29 14.73
C CYS A 227 -23.27 25.70 16.19
N GLU A 228 -22.24 26.19 16.87
CA GLU A 228 -22.30 26.68 18.26
C GLU A 228 -23.23 27.88 18.39
N GLU A 229 -23.08 28.87 17.51
CA GLU A 229 -23.97 30.01 17.43
C GLU A 229 -25.41 29.59 17.14
N GLY A 230 -25.58 28.69 16.20
CA GLY A 230 -26.88 28.14 15.83
C GLY A 230 -27.60 27.40 16.98
N LEU A 231 -26.87 26.63 17.77
CA LEU A 231 -27.40 25.96 18.97
C LEU A 231 -27.84 26.96 20.05
N VAL A 232 -27.16 28.11 20.18
CA VAL A 232 -27.57 29.19 21.08
C VAL A 232 -28.81 29.90 20.55
N GLU A 233 -28.87 30.26 19.28
CA GLU A 233 -30.01 30.92 18.65
C GLU A 233 -31.26 30.04 18.68
N TRP A 234 -31.10 28.73 18.38
CA TRP A 234 -32.16 27.76 18.45
C TRP A 234 -32.92 27.74 19.79
N ARG A 235 -32.22 27.84 20.91
CA ARG A 235 -32.82 27.86 22.25
C ARG A 235 -33.80 29.00 22.43
N ASN A 236 -33.69 30.04 21.61
CA ASN A 236 -34.60 31.19 21.59
C ASN A 236 -35.66 31.13 20.49
N TRP A 237 -35.68 30.08 19.67
CA TRP A 237 -36.59 29.87 18.55
C TRP A 237 -38.01 29.61 19.08
N LYS A 238 -39.00 30.33 18.60
CA LYS A 238 -40.36 30.25 19.10
C LYS A 238 -41.37 29.64 18.14
N GLN A 239 -40.90 29.14 16.98
CA GLN A 239 -41.79 28.53 15.99
C GLN A 239 -42.04 27.04 16.24
N PRO A 240 -43.09 26.39 15.62
CA PRO A 240 -43.34 24.97 15.79
C PRO A 240 -42.16 24.09 15.42
N LEU A 241 -41.99 23.00 16.17
CA LEU A 241 -40.80 22.12 16.17
C LEU A 241 -40.77 21.08 15.02
N GLU A 242 -41.68 21.12 14.05
CA GLU A 242 -41.97 19.99 13.15
C GLU A 242 -40.76 19.32 12.48
N TYR A 243 -39.69 20.09 12.19
CA TYR A 243 -38.41 19.54 11.61
C TYR A 243 -37.17 19.99 12.38
N ALA A 244 -37.31 20.82 13.37
CA ALA A 244 -36.20 21.41 14.08
C ALA A 244 -35.32 20.41 14.84
N PRO A 245 -35.86 19.36 15.52
CA PRO A 245 -35.03 18.41 16.26
C PRO A 245 -33.97 17.74 15.40
N ALA A 246 -34.32 17.31 14.18
CA ALA A 246 -33.38 16.66 13.28
C ALA A 246 -32.24 17.59 12.80
N HIS A 247 -32.55 18.86 12.51
CA HIS A 247 -31.52 19.84 12.16
C HIS A 247 -30.59 20.14 13.34
N ILE A 248 -31.13 20.23 14.57
CA ILE A 248 -30.32 20.39 15.78
C ILE A 248 -29.39 19.20 15.99
N GLY A 249 -29.89 17.97 15.78
CA GLY A 249 -29.05 16.78 15.79
C GLY A 249 -27.91 16.83 14.76
N ALA A 250 -28.19 17.38 13.57
CA ALA A 250 -27.17 17.58 12.55
C ALA A 250 -26.11 18.64 12.95
N LEU A 251 -26.49 19.72 13.63
CA LEU A 251 -25.50 20.71 14.12
C LEU A 251 -24.50 20.05 15.08
N TYR A 252 -24.94 19.26 16.06
CA TYR A 252 -24.06 18.44 16.89
C TYR A 252 -23.20 17.49 16.05
N GLY A 253 -23.80 16.89 15.02
CA GLY A 253 -23.10 15.99 14.09
C GLY A 253 -21.95 16.69 13.36
N TYR A 254 -22.16 17.89 12.84
CA TYR A 254 -21.13 18.67 12.15
C TYR A 254 -20.02 19.15 13.11
N ILE A 255 -20.33 19.50 14.36
CA ILE A 255 -19.31 19.77 15.37
C ILE A 255 -18.44 18.54 15.58
N LEU A 256 -19.05 17.38 15.87
CA LEU A 256 -18.31 16.14 16.14
C LEU A 256 -17.46 15.69 14.95
N ALA A 257 -18.02 15.76 13.73
CA ALA A 257 -17.29 15.40 12.53
C ALA A 257 -16.11 16.35 12.28
N SER A 258 -16.29 17.68 12.50
CA SER A 258 -15.22 18.65 12.34
C SER A 258 -14.09 18.45 13.37
N LEU A 259 -14.44 18.09 14.60
CA LEU A 259 -13.47 17.78 15.66
C LEU A 259 -12.72 16.46 15.39
N ASP A 260 -13.36 15.45 14.77
CA ASP A 260 -12.71 14.23 14.32
C ASP A 260 -11.72 14.50 13.18
N MET A 261 -12.12 15.31 12.19
CA MET A 261 -11.24 15.71 11.07
C MET A 261 -10.01 16.49 11.53
N THR A 262 -10.15 17.33 12.55
CA THR A 262 -9.05 18.10 13.14
C THR A 262 -8.32 17.35 14.26
N LYS A 263 -8.74 16.12 14.59
CA LYS A 263 -8.20 15.27 15.67
C LYS A 263 -8.22 15.96 17.05
N ASN A 264 -9.15 16.87 17.26
CA ASN A 264 -9.33 17.55 18.55
C ASN A 264 -10.21 16.70 19.48
N TYR A 265 -9.66 15.58 19.89
CA TYR A 265 -10.40 14.57 20.67
C TYR A 265 -10.81 15.05 22.07
N SER A 266 -10.05 15.98 22.68
CA SER A 266 -10.38 16.52 23.98
C SER A 266 -11.67 17.37 23.97
N GLU A 267 -11.87 18.13 22.91
CA GLU A 267 -13.10 18.91 22.74
C GLU A 267 -14.27 18.01 22.27
N ALA A 268 -13.98 17.05 21.39
CA ALA A 268 -14.96 16.07 20.92
C ALA A 268 -15.60 15.28 22.09
N GLU A 269 -14.81 14.92 23.11
CA GLU A 269 -15.32 14.20 24.29
C GLU A 269 -16.39 15.04 25.04
N LYS A 270 -16.15 16.35 25.20
CA LYS A 270 -17.14 17.25 25.84
C LYS A 270 -18.42 17.38 25.00
N TRP A 271 -18.25 17.55 23.68
CA TRP A 271 -19.37 17.71 22.79
C TRP A 271 -20.20 16.43 22.65
N ILE A 272 -19.61 15.25 22.75
CA ILE A 272 -20.33 13.97 22.80
C ILE A 272 -21.27 13.91 24.02
N ASP A 273 -20.76 14.27 25.18
CA ASP A 273 -21.55 14.29 26.42
C ASP A 273 -22.71 15.28 26.32
N ILE A 274 -22.46 16.48 25.79
CA ILE A 274 -23.49 17.51 25.56
C ILE A 274 -24.55 16.98 24.57
N ALA A 275 -24.13 16.44 23.42
CA ALA A 275 -25.06 16.00 22.38
C ALA A 275 -25.94 14.83 22.85
N ILE A 276 -25.37 13.81 23.50
CA ILE A 276 -26.13 12.65 24.00
C ILE A 276 -27.07 13.03 25.14
N SER A 277 -26.70 14.01 25.96
CA SER A 277 -27.49 14.46 27.12
C SER A 277 -28.56 15.50 26.77
N ASP A 278 -28.61 15.97 25.51
CA ASP A 278 -29.65 16.91 25.10
C ASP A 278 -31.06 16.26 25.23
N PRO A 279 -32.04 16.95 25.89
CA PRO A 279 -33.37 16.43 26.06
C PRO A 279 -34.08 16.01 24.76
N LEU A 280 -33.72 16.60 23.62
CA LEU A 280 -34.26 16.22 22.31
C LEU A 280 -33.94 14.77 21.96
N MET A 281 -32.83 14.20 22.44
CA MET A 281 -32.42 12.81 22.16
C MET A 281 -33.37 11.77 22.79
N SER A 282 -34.28 12.18 23.68
CA SER A 282 -35.31 11.31 24.21
C SER A 282 -36.54 11.09 23.28
N LEU A 283 -36.62 11.89 22.21
CA LEU A 283 -37.71 11.76 21.21
C LEU A 283 -37.49 10.55 20.32
N ASN A 284 -38.55 9.85 19.94
CA ASN A 284 -38.47 8.66 19.07
C ASN A 284 -37.84 8.98 17.69
N GLU A 285 -38.17 10.12 17.12
CA GLU A 285 -37.62 10.61 15.86
C GLU A 285 -36.12 10.88 15.91
N MET A 286 -35.53 11.02 17.10
CA MET A 286 -34.12 11.24 17.28
C MET A 286 -33.27 9.96 17.46
N LYS A 287 -33.91 8.79 17.43
CA LYS A 287 -33.17 7.51 17.49
C LYS A 287 -32.05 7.37 16.44
N PRO A 288 -32.25 7.74 15.15
CA PRO A 288 -31.16 7.70 14.17
C PRO A 288 -30.01 8.64 14.54
N THR A 289 -30.34 9.83 15.01
CA THR A 289 -29.32 10.83 15.45
C THR A 289 -28.53 10.31 16.66
N LEU A 290 -29.21 9.70 17.61
CA LEU A 290 -28.57 9.09 18.76
C LEU A 290 -27.67 7.91 18.36
N ALA A 291 -28.07 7.09 17.38
CA ALA A 291 -27.24 6.04 16.82
C ALA A 291 -25.96 6.62 16.18
N PHE A 292 -26.06 7.73 15.46
CA PHE A 292 -24.92 8.43 14.90
C PHE A 292 -23.98 8.92 16.02
N PHE A 293 -24.49 9.54 17.08
CA PHE A 293 -23.65 9.97 18.20
C PHE A 293 -22.97 8.82 18.93
N HIS A 294 -23.65 7.67 19.06
CA HIS A 294 -23.04 6.46 19.60
C HIS A 294 -21.90 5.95 18.71
N SER A 295 -22.03 6.00 17.38
CA SER A 295 -20.94 5.68 16.44
C SER A 295 -19.76 6.66 16.59
N CYS A 296 -20.03 7.97 16.66
CA CYS A 296 -18.99 8.98 16.89
C CYS A 296 -18.26 8.76 18.23
N ALA A 297 -19.00 8.49 19.30
CA ALA A 297 -18.44 8.19 20.62
C ALA A 297 -17.58 6.93 20.60
N ALA A 298 -18.04 5.85 19.98
CA ALA A 298 -17.29 4.61 19.86
C ALA A 298 -15.95 4.82 19.17
N ARG A 299 -15.95 5.53 18.05
CA ARG A 299 -14.75 5.86 17.27
C ARG A 299 -13.81 6.78 18.05
N LEU A 300 -14.34 7.84 18.66
CA LEU A 300 -13.57 8.76 19.49
C LEU A 300 -12.83 8.01 20.61
N TYR A 301 -13.57 7.24 21.42
CA TYR A 301 -12.98 6.52 22.53
C TYR A 301 -11.99 5.43 22.09
N SER A 302 -12.18 4.85 20.91
CA SER A 302 -11.19 3.97 20.30
C SER A 302 -9.90 4.72 19.96
N ASN A 303 -9.99 5.88 19.32
CA ASN A 303 -8.84 6.69 18.93
C ASN A 303 -8.00 7.18 20.13
N ILE A 304 -8.64 7.41 21.28
CA ILE A 304 -7.95 7.80 22.52
C ILE A 304 -7.73 6.64 23.49
N SER A 305 -7.85 5.39 23.00
CA SER A 305 -7.56 4.16 23.75
C SER A 305 -8.40 3.94 25.03
N LYS A 306 -9.58 4.56 25.12
CA LYS A 306 -10.58 4.31 26.18
C LYS A 306 -11.46 3.10 25.80
N ASN A 307 -10.86 1.90 25.82
CA ASN A 307 -11.44 0.70 25.22
C ASN A 307 -12.83 0.32 25.75
N GLU A 308 -13.07 0.40 27.06
CA GLU A 308 -14.36 0.08 27.67
C GLU A 308 -15.49 1.05 27.24
N LEU A 309 -15.17 2.32 27.11
CA LEU A 309 -16.13 3.30 26.60
C LEU A 309 -16.40 3.08 25.11
N SER A 310 -15.35 2.83 24.32
CA SER A 310 -15.49 2.48 22.90
C SER A 310 -16.42 1.28 22.72
N ARG A 311 -16.17 0.18 23.44
CA ARG A 311 -17.01 -1.03 23.43
C ARG A 311 -18.47 -0.71 23.82
N THR A 312 -18.66 0.07 24.87
CA THR A 312 -20.00 0.40 25.37
C THR A 312 -20.82 1.18 24.33
N TYR A 313 -20.22 2.20 23.73
CA TYR A 313 -20.91 3.00 22.72
C TYR A 313 -21.06 2.26 21.39
N PHE A 314 -20.08 1.43 21.03
CA PHE A 314 -20.19 0.54 19.86
C PHE A 314 -21.40 -0.41 20.00
N GLY A 315 -21.60 -1.03 21.18
CA GLY A 315 -22.74 -1.89 21.43
C GLY A 315 -24.08 -1.15 21.30
N LYS A 316 -24.17 0.09 21.81
CA LYS A 316 -25.36 0.94 21.64
C LYS A 316 -25.61 1.25 20.15
N TYR A 317 -24.55 1.58 19.40
CA TYR A 317 -24.65 1.84 17.96
C TYR A 317 -25.12 0.61 17.18
N ILE A 318 -24.50 -0.55 17.39
CA ILE A 318 -24.87 -1.80 16.68
C ILE A 318 -26.31 -2.22 16.95
N ASN A 319 -26.77 -2.07 18.19
CA ASN A 319 -28.17 -2.37 18.53
C ASN A 319 -29.14 -1.44 17.78
N ALA A 320 -28.86 -0.12 17.76
CA ALA A 320 -29.67 0.84 17.02
C ALA A 320 -29.57 0.61 15.49
N TYR A 321 -28.38 0.28 14.96
CA TYR A 321 -28.23 -0.08 13.56
C TYR A 321 -29.11 -1.26 13.16
N LYS A 322 -29.12 -2.34 13.93
CA LYS A 322 -29.96 -3.53 13.66
C LYS A 322 -31.42 -3.22 13.71
N GLU A 323 -31.84 -2.35 14.64
CA GLU A 323 -33.27 -1.95 14.81
C GLU A 323 -33.75 -1.08 13.64
N LEU A 324 -32.88 -0.17 13.14
CA LEU A 324 -33.32 0.91 12.26
C LEU A 324 -32.89 0.76 10.79
N LYS A 325 -31.87 -0.04 10.45
CA LYS A 325 -31.31 -0.11 9.09
C LYS A 325 -32.31 -0.34 7.96
N ASP A 326 -33.41 -1.01 8.25
CA ASP A 326 -34.46 -1.33 7.28
C ASP A 326 -35.69 -0.40 7.41
N ASP A 327 -35.72 0.50 8.42
CA ASP A 327 -36.75 1.51 8.60
C ASP A 327 -36.38 2.85 7.98
N ARG A 328 -36.54 2.96 6.67
CA ARG A 328 -36.25 4.17 5.91
C ARG A 328 -36.99 5.39 6.43
N THR A 329 -38.22 5.25 6.88
CA THR A 329 -39.01 6.38 7.38
C THR A 329 -38.38 6.94 8.65
N ALA A 330 -37.97 6.08 9.59
CA ALA A 330 -37.26 6.52 10.80
C ALA A 330 -35.92 7.19 10.47
N ILE A 331 -35.18 6.66 9.49
CA ILE A 331 -33.87 7.21 9.07
C ILE A 331 -34.07 8.58 8.39
N GLU A 332 -35.07 8.75 7.54
CA GLU A 332 -35.38 10.01 6.87
C GLU A 332 -35.73 11.14 7.83
N LEU A 333 -36.29 10.82 8.99
CA LEU A 333 -36.52 11.80 10.05
C LEU A 333 -35.23 12.40 10.61
N GLY A 334 -34.09 11.75 10.44
CA GLY A 334 -32.76 12.30 10.73
C GLY A 334 -32.36 13.45 9.83
N THR A 335 -32.99 13.63 8.68
CA THR A 335 -32.97 14.72 7.68
C THR A 335 -31.64 15.16 7.11
N ALA A 336 -30.54 15.09 7.82
CA ALA A 336 -29.22 15.47 7.33
C ALA A 336 -28.41 14.25 6.88
N ALA A 337 -27.77 14.35 5.72
CA ALA A 337 -26.93 13.27 5.17
C ALA A 337 -25.85 12.79 6.14
N ILE A 338 -25.27 13.70 6.94
CA ILE A 338 -24.27 13.35 7.94
C ILE A 338 -24.80 12.35 8.99
N VAL A 339 -26.07 12.45 9.37
CA VAL A 339 -26.70 11.54 10.34
C VAL A 339 -27.15 10.25 9.66
N THR A 340 -27.80 10.34 8.51
CA THR A 340 -28.38 9.17 7.82
C THR A 340 -27.30 8.23 7.29
N ASN A 341 -26.15 8.75 6.91
CA ASN A 341 -25.03 7.98 6.39
C ASN A 341 -24.51 6.90 7.37
N VAL A 342 -24.76 7.04 8.68
CA VAL A 342 -24.34 6.03 9.68
C VAL A 342 -24.98 4.65 9.45
N PHE A 343 -26.11 4.61 8.73
CA PHE A 343 -26.82 3.37 8.36
C PHE A 343 -26.35 2.77 7.03
N GLN A 344 -25.46 3.45 6.31
CA GLN A 344 -24.82 2.87 5.12
C GLN A 344 -23.76 1.85 5.51
N GLU A 345 -23.65 0.79 4.73
CA GLU A 345 -22.70 -0.30 4.96
C GLU A 345 -21.24 0.18 5.06
N SER A 346 -20.85 1.14 4.23
CA SER A 346 -19.49 1.75 4.26
C SER A 346 -19.17 2.42 5.61
N ASN A 347 -20.14 3.09 6.21
CA ASN A 347 -19.97 3.73 7.52
C ASN A 347 -19.99 2.72 8.68
N LEU A 348 -20.82 1.68 8.58
CA LEU A 348 -20.77 0.55 9.51
C LEU A 348 -19.38 -0.08 9.52
N TYR A 349 -18.84 -0.40 8.34
CA TYR A 349 -17.52 -1.01 8.20
C TYR A 349 -16.42 -0.09 8.72
N GLY A 350 -16.45 1.21 8.39
CA GLY A 350 -15.51 2.19 8.94
C GLY A 350 -15.56 2.27 10.47
N THR A 351 -16.74 2.16 11.07
CA THR A 351 -16.89 2.14 12.53
C THR A 351 -16.35 0.84 13.13
N ILE A 352 -16.66 -0.32 12.53
CA ILE A 352 -16.12 -1.62 12.96
C ILE A 352 -14.59 -1.60 12.91
N LEU A 353 -14.00 -1.20 11.79
CA LEU A 353 -12.54 -1.16 11.62
C LEU A 353 -11.85 -0.26 12.63
N THR A 354 -12.48 0.87 12.96
CA THR A 354 -11.95 1.79 13.97
C THR A 354 -12.04 1.19 15.39
N CYS A 355 -13.11 0.44 15.70
CA CYS A 355 -13.43 0.05 17.08
C CYS A 355 -13.04 -1.38 17.42
N ILE A 356 -12.86 -2.28 16.44
CA ILE A 356 -12.68 -3.72 16.67
C ILE A 356 -11.50 -4.03 17.61
N HIS A 357 -10.38 -3.35 17.43
CA HIS A 357 -9.21 -3.53 18.30
C HIS A 357 -9.48 -3.11 19.76
N SER A 358 -10.31 -2.09 19.99
CA SER A 358 -10.74 -1.68 21.33
C SER A 358 -11.67 -2.67 21.97
N ILE A 359 -12.57 -3.29 21.19
CA ILE A 359 -13.47 -4.34 21.65
C ILE A 359 -12.69 -5.58 22.06
N ILE A 360 -11.68 -5.96 21.27
CA ILE A 360 -10.74 -7.06 21.61
C ILE A 360 -10.02 -6.76 22.93
N ARG A 361 -9.47 -5.54 23.08
CA ARG A 361 -8.77 -5.12 24.31
C ARG A 361 -9.67 -5.05 25.52
N ALA A 362 -10.96 -4.76 25.33
CA ALA A 362 -11.96 -4.84 26.39
C ALA A 362 -12.41 -6.29 26.69
N GLN A 363 -11.86 -7.27 25.98
CA GLN A 363 -12.13 -8.71 26.15
C GLN A 363 -13.61 -9.10 26.00
N ASP A 364 -14.36 -8.36 25.20
CA ASP A 364 -15.74 -8.70 24.85
C ASP A 364 -15.75 -9.63 23.63
N TYR A 365 -15.55 -10.93 23.89
CA TYR A 365 -15.38 -11.95 22.83
C TYR A 365 -16.63 -12.07 21.95
N GLN A 366 -17.83 -11.98 22.54
CA GLN A 366 -19.07 -12.08 21.79
C GLN A 366 -19.24 -10.88 20.83
N MET A 367 -19.01 -9.68 21.32
CA MET A 367 -19.12 -8.47 20.51
C MET A 367 -18.01 -8.41 19.44
N ALA A 368 -16.79 -8.86 19.77
CA ALA A 368 -15.69 -8.93 18.82
C ALA A 368 -16.02 -9.90 17.67
N GLU A 369 -16.56 -11.08 17.96
CA GLU A 369 -16.96 -12.05 16.96
C GLU A 369 -18.08 -11.48 16.08
N GLU A 370 -19.12 -10.92 16.70
CA GLU A 370 -20.25 -10.34 15.99
C GLU A 370 -19.80 -9.20 15.06
N ALA A 371 -19.06 -8.22 15.58
CA ALA A 371 -18.57 -7.08 14.81
C ALA A 371 -17.68 -7.51 13.64
N PHE A 372 -16.75 -8.42 13.88
CA PHE A 372 -15.84 -8.89 12.85
C PHE A 372 -16.57 -9.60 11.70
N PHE A 373 -17.51 -10.48 12.00
CA PHE A 373 -18.26 -11.25 10.99
C PHE A 373 -19.48 -10.51 10.42
N MET A 374 -19.78 -9.29 10.86
CA MET A 374 -20.67 -8.39 10.14
C MET A 374 -20.05 -7.82 8.86
N MET A 375 -18.72 -7.85 8.72
CA MET A 375 -18.02 -7.35 7.55
C MET A 375 -17.86 -8.42 6.47
N GLN A 376 -17.94 -7.99 5.20
CA GLN A 376 -17.58 -8.78 4.04
C GLN A 376 -16.11 -8.52 3.71
N TRP A 377 -15.21 -9.29 4.29
CA TRP A 377 -13.76 -9.08 4.21
C TRP A 377 -13.17 -9.24 2.80
N ASP A 378 -13.92 -9.87 1.87
CA ASP A 378 -13.53 -9.98 0.45
C ASP A 378 -13.94 -8.76 -0.39
N ASP A 379 -14.61 -7.76 0.21
CA ASP A 379 -15.04 -6.56 -0.50
C ASP A 379 -13.83 -5.66 -0.82
N ARG A 380 -13.44 -5.62 -2.09
CA ARG A 380 -12.32 -4.79 -2.57
C ARG A 380 -12.49 -3.28 -2.34
N ARG A 381 -13.70 -2.80 -2.03
CA ARG A 381 -13.94 -1.40 -1.65
C ARG A 381 -13.33 -1.07 -0.28
N LEU A 382 -13.04 -2.09 0.51
CA LEU A 382 -12.40 -2.00 1.82
C LEU A 382 -10.86 -2.03 1.73
N LEU A 383 -10.28 -2.00 0.53
CA LEU A 383 -8.84 -2.09 0.27
C LEU A 383 -8.09 -0.88 0.83
N LYS A 384 -7.09 -1.15 1.61
CA LYS A 384 -6.05 -0.39 2.34
C LYS A 384 -6.31 -0.37 3.85
N GLN A 385 -6.24 -1.55 4.47
CA GLN A 385 -6.54 -1.72 5.88
C GLN A 385 -5.37 -2.24 6.70
N GLU A 386 -4.14 -2.20 6.15
CA GLU A 386 -2.92 -2.63 6.84
C GLU A 386 -2.82 -2.08 8.27
N GLU A 387 -3.19 -0.81 8.47
CA GLU A 387 -3.17 -0.21 9.80
C GLU A 387 -4.25 -0.80 10.73
N SER A 388 -5.43 -1.12 10.22
CA SER A 388 -6.49 -1.76 11.00
C SER A 388 -6.13 -3.20 11.33
N GLU A 389 -5.55 -3.94 10.41
CA GLU A 389 -5.07 -5.31 10.61
C GLU A 389 -3.94 -5.38 11.64
N LYS A 390 -2.99 -4.44 11.59
CA LYS A 390 -1.96 -4.28 12.64
C LYS A 390 -2.57 -4.05 14.01
N LYS A 391 -3.55 -3.16 14.12
CA LYS A 391 -4.25 -2.88 15.38
C LYS A 391 -5.01 -4.10 15.91
N ILE A 392 -5.61 -4.90 15.02
CA ILE A 392 -6.28 -6.16 15.39
C ILE A 392 -5.24 -7.16 15.93
N ILE A 393 -4.15 -7.39 15.22
CA ILE A 393 -3.09 -8.32 15.65
C ILE A 393 -2.50 -7.87 16.97
N ASP A 394 -2.14 -6.59 17.10
CA ASP A 394 -1.60 -6.05 18.34
C ASP A 394 -2.59 -6.19 19.51
N ALA A 395 -3.89 -5.95 19.26
CA ALA A 395 -4.92 -6.15 20.29
C ALA A 395 -4.99 -7.62 20.74
N CYS A 396 -4.99 -8.57 19.80
CA CYS A 396 -4.98 -10.01 20.10
C CYS A 396 -3.74 -10.43 20.91
N CYS A 397 -2.58 -9.84 20.62
CA CYS A 397 -1.34 -10.10 21.37
C CYS A 397 -1.32 -9.44 22.77
N ASN A 398 -2.10 -8.39 23.00
CA ASN A 398 -2.18 -7.67 24.27
C ASN A 398 -3.17 -8.29 25.29
N VAL A 399 -4.00 -9.23 24.86
CA VAL A 399 -5.02 -9.88 25.71
C VAL A 399 -4.68 -11.36 25.93
N PRO A 400 -5.37 -12.05 26.86
CA PRO A 400 -5.25 -13.49 27.00
C PRO A 400 -5.58 -14.21 25.68
N TYR A 401 -4.90 -15.33 25.44
CA TYR A 401 -5.20 -16.17 24.28
C TYR A 401 -6.65 -16.64 24.31
N HIS A 402 -7.31 -16.56 23.14
CA HIS A 402 -8.65 -17.10 22.91
C HIS A 402 -8.74 -17.65 21.47
N PRO A 403 -9.40 -18.81 21.24
CA PRO A 403 -9.51 -19.40 19.91
C PRO A 403 -10.17 -18.48 18.85
N LEU A 404 -10.99 -17.54 19.27
CA LEU A 404 -11.59 -16.54 18.39
C LEU A 404 -10.53 -15.72 17.66
N TRP A 405 -9.39 -15.44 18.30
CA TRP A 405 -8.32 -14.65 17.65
C TRP A 405 -7.71 -15.38 16.47
N VAL A 406 -7.53 -16.68 16.59
CA VAL A 406 -7.09 -17.54 15.47
C VAL A 406 -8.15 -17.54 14.35
N LYS A 407 -9.45 -17.65 14.69
CA LYS A 407 -10.55 -17.61 13.72
C LYS A 407 -10.59 -16.28 12.95
N ILE A 408 -10.37 -15.16 13.63
CA ILE A 408 -10.26 -13.83 13.01
C ILE A 408 -9.09 -13.79 12.02
N LEU A 409 -7.89 -14.17 12.45
CA LEU A 409 -6.71 -14.15 11.59
C LEU A 409 -6.83 -15.14 10.43
N GLN A 410 -7.42 -16.31 10.66
CA GLN A 410 -7.71 -17.30 9.61
C GLN A 410 -8.60 -16.73 8.52
N THR A 411 -9.63 -15.96 8.89
CA THR A 411 -10.51 -15.29 7.91
C THR A 411 -9.75 -14.26 7.08
N LEU A 412 -8.86 -13.49 7.70
CA LEU A 412 -8.04 -12.49 7.00
C LEU A 412 -7.05 -13.14 6.03
N VAL A 413 -6.42 -14.23 6.43
CA VAL A 413 -5.47 -14.99 5.60
C VAL A 413 -6.16 -15.72 4.44
N ALA A 414 -7.40 -16.17 4.62
CA ALA A 414 -8.15 -16.94 3.62
C ALA A 414 -8.73 -16.10 2.48
N ARG A 415 -8.65 -14.77 2.53
CA ARG A 415 -9.09 -13.88 1.44
C ARG A 415 -8.25 -14.09 0.16
N GLU A 416 -8.77 -13.64 -0.99
CA GLU A 416 -7.96 -13.53 -2.23
C GLU A 416 -6.73 -12.64 -1.94
N ASP A 417 -5.52 -13.15 -2.17
CA ASP A 417 -4.23 -12.54 -1.79
C ASP A 417 -4.03 -12.31 -0.26
N GLY A 418 -4.95 -12.75 0.58
CA GLY A 418 -4.95 -12.47 2.02
C GLY A 418 -3.68 -12.93 2.73
N MET A 419 -3.12 -14.10 2.41
CA MET A 419 -1.86 -14.55 3.01
C MET A 419 -0.68 -13.63 2.64
N LYS A 420 -0.62 -13.14 1.41
CA LYS A 420 0.44 -12.24 0.94
C LYS A 420 0.38 -10.90 1.69
N GLU A 421 -0.82 -10.34 1.84
CA GLU A 421 -1.04 -9.09 2.58
C GLU A 421 -0.74 -9.27 4.07
N MET A 422 -1.30 -10.30 4.68
CA MET A 422 -1.11 -10.59 6.11
C MET A 422 0.34 -10.94 6.45
N TYR A 423 1.09 -11.56 5.53
CA TYR A 423 2.51 -11.82 5.74
C TYR A 423 3.32 -10.55 5.99
N VAL A 424 3.05 -9.49 5.23
CA VAL A 424 3.70 -8.18 5.44
C VAL A 424 3.34 -7.63 6.82
N VAL A 425 2.04 -7.67 7.17
CA VAL A 425 1.55 -7.16 8.46
C VAL A 425 2.14 -7.96 9.64
N PHE A 426 2.25 -9.28 9.52
CA PHE A 426 2.89 -10.13 10.55
C PHE A 426 4.37 -9.80 10.72
N LEU A 427 5.11 -9.63 9.62
CA LEU A 427 6.53 -9.28 9.68
C LEU A 427 6.77 -7.91 10.32
N GLU A 428 6.01 -6.90 9.93
CA GLU A 428 6.13 -5.56 10.50
C GLU A 428 5.79 -5.54 11.99
N THR A 429 4.76 -6.30 12.40
CA THR A 429 4.40 -6.45 13.81
C THR A 429 5.51 -7.16 14.59
N GLU A 430 6.08 -8.21 14.02
CA GLU A 430 7.19 -8.95 14.60
C GLU A 430 8.44 -8.07 14.78
N ILE A 431 8.81 -7.30 13.75
CA ILE A 431 9.94 -6.36 13.81
C ILE A 431 9.71 -5.34 14.93
N ALA A 432 8.51 -4.73 14.97
CA ALA A 432 8.18 -3.75 15.99
C ALA A 432 8.28 -4.30 17.41
N TYR A 433 7.81 -5.54 17.66
CA TYR A 433 7.93 -6.17 18.98
C TYR A 433 9.39 -6.51 19.34
N LYS A 434 10.21 -6.90 18.38
CA LYS A 434 11.65 -7.14 18.60
C LYS A 434 12.38 -5.85 18.96
N GLU A 435 12.16 -4.78 18.21
CA GLU A 435 12.78 -3.47 18.47
C GLU A 435 12.38 -2.89 19.83
N GLN A 436 11.14 -3.13 20.26
CA GLN A 436 10.62 -2.68 21.56
C GLN A 436 10.95 -3.63 22.72
N GLY A 437 11.53 -4.80 22.45
CA GLY A 437 11.81 -5.81 23.47
C GLY A 437 10.58 -6.51 24.06
N GLU A 438 9.46 -6.51 23.35
CA GLU A 438 8.14 -7.05 23.76
C GLU A 438 8.07 -8.57 23.58
N THR A 439 8.93 -9.31 24.27
CA THR A 439 9.09 -10.77 24.09
C THR A 439 7.81 -11.58 24.34
N GLU A 440 6.98 -11.16 25.31
CA GLU A 440 5.71 -11.85 25.60
C GLU A 440 4.71 -11.71 24.45
N LYS A 441 4.58 -10.50 23.90
CA LYS A 441 3.70 -10.26 22.74
C LYS A 441 4.19 -10.97 21.49
N LEU A 442 5.50 -10.99 21.30
CA LEU A 442 6.14 -11.72 20.20
C LEU A 442 5.81 -13.22 20.26
N LEU A 443 5.90 -13.82 21.44
CA LEU A 443 5.55 -15.23 21.64
C LEU A 443 4.06 -15.49 21.40
N LYS A 444 3.17 -14.57 21.81
CA LYS A 444 1.73 -14.65 21.50
C LYS A 444 1.47 -14.55 20.01
N LEU A 445 2.18 -13.66 19.30
CA LEU A 445 2.09 -13.55 17.83
C LEU A 445 2.46 -14.89 17.18
N TYR A 446 3.59 -15.48 17.58
CA TYR A 446 4.00 -16.78 17.04
C TYR A 446 2.96 -17.87 17.32
N ARG A 447 2.35 -17.89 18.50
CA ARG A 447 1.27 -18.82 18.82
C ARG A 447 0.08 -18.67 17.89
N LEU A 448 -0.41 -17.43 17.72
CA LEU A 448 -1.59 -17.14 16.88
C LEU A 448 -1.36 -17.53 15.43
N VAL A 449 -0.18 -17.20 14.88
CA VAL A 449 0.17 -17.54 13.50
C VAL A 449 0.43 -19.04 13.33
N ALA A 450 1.04 -19.69 14.32
CA ALA A 450 1.31 -21.14 14.30
C ALA A 450 0.04 -22.00 14.18
N GLU A 451 -1.06 -21.51 14.73
CA GLU A 451 -2.35 -22.21 14.73
C GLU A 451 -3.18 -21.99 13.45
N LEU A 452 -2.71 -21.16 12.51
CA LEU A 452 -3.40 -20.94 11.24
C LEU A 452 -3.33 -22.18 10.36
N GLU A 453 -4.47 -22.52 9.77
CA GLU A 453 -4.62 -23.60 8.80
C GLU A 453 -4.36 -23.10 7.37
N PHE A 454 -3.10 -22.80 7.08
CA PHE A 454 -2.66 -22.35 5.77
C PHE A 454 -1.24 -22.86 5.47
N GLU A 455 -0.97 -23.24 4.22
CA GLU A 455 0.37 -23.67 3.81
C GLU A 455 1.22 -22.45 3.42
N HIS A 456 2.09 -22.05 4.32
CA HIS A 456 3.03 -20.97 4.06
C HIS A 456 4.30 -21.13 4.91
N ARG A 457 5.46 -20.86 4.34
CA ARG A 457 6.77 -20.96 5.00
C ARG A 457 6.81 -20.20 6.35
N TYR A 458 6.31 -18.99 6.37
CA TYR A 458 6.29 -18.15 7.57
C TYR A 458 5.51 -18.78 8.73
N ILE A 459 4.36 -19.41 8.43
CA ILE A 459 3.54 -20.10 9.44
C ILE A 459 4.32 -21.26 10.05
N LEU A 460 5.03 -22.02 9.24
CA LEU A 460 5.87 -23.11 9.73
C LEU A 460 7.03 -22.60 10.59
N CYS A 461 7.65 -21.49 10.21
CA CYS A 461 8.64 -20.82 11.04
C CYS A 461 8.05 -20.37 12.40
N CYS A 462 6.83 -19.81 12.41
CA CYS A 462 6.14 -19.46 13.64
C CYS A 462 5.82 -20.70 14.50
N ARG A 463 5.48 -21.84 13.91
CA ARG A 463 5.30 -23.11 14.62
C ARG A 463 6.58 -23.55 15.33
N ILE A 464 7.72 -23.41 14.67
CA ILE A 464 9.04 -23.71 15.28
C ILE A 464 9.30 -22.77 16.44
N LEU A 465 9.17 -21.45 16.26
CA LEU A 465 9.42 -20.44 17.28
C LEU A 465 8.47 -20.54 18.47
N TRP A 466 7.19 -20.83 18.22
CA TRP A 466 6.21 -21.07 19.26
C TRP A 466 6.52 -22.35 20.04
N THR A 467 6.86 -23.45 19.37
CA THR A 467 7.19 -24.71 20.03
C THR A 467 8.41 -24.56 20.94
N ASP A 468 9.45 -23.84 20.49
CA ASP A 468 10.63 -23.54 21.30
C ASP A 468 10.29 -22.68 22.54
N GLY A 469 9.52 -21.59 22.31
CA GLY A 469 9.12 -20.65 23.37
C GLY A 469 8.00 -21.14 24.29
N ASN A 470 7.28 -22.22 23.93
CA ASN A 470 6.11 -22.67 24.69
C ASN A 470 6.47 -23.16 26.09
N PRO A 471 6.02 -22.48 27.19
CA PRO A 471 6.36 -22.84 28.54
C PRO A 471 5.67 -24.13 29.05
N GLU A 472 4.63 -24.59 28.36
CA GLU A 472 3.84 -25.77 28.77
C GLU A 472 4.48 -27.07 28.33
N LEU A 473 5.39 -27.06 27.34
CA LEU A 473 6.05 -28.25 26.82
C LEU A 473 7.33 -28.60 27.60
N LYS A 474 7.56 -29.88 27.85
CA LYS A 474 8.82 -30.39 28.40
C LYS A 474 9.92 -30.45 27.34
N ALA A 475 11.18 -30.44 27.77
CA ALA A 475 12.33 -30.39 26.86
C ALA A 475 12.34 -31.53 25.81
N ASP A 476 12.06 -32.77 26.22
CA ASP A 476 12.03 -33.93 25.32
C ASP A 476 10.88 -33.84 24.30
N GLU A 477 9.71 -33.37 24.76
CA GLU A 477 8.55 -33.18 23.89
C GLU A 477 8.81 -32.07 22.89
N LYS A 478 9.40 -30.92 23.32
CA LYS A 478 9.85 -29.86 22.44
C LYS A 478 10.80 -30.39 21.36
N LYS A 479 11.84 -31.14 21.78
CA LYS A 479 12.83 -31.69 20.86
C LYS A 479 12.19 -32.60 19.82
N GLN A 480 11.24 -33.44 20.21
CA GLN A 480 10.52 -34.35 19.31
C GLN A 480 9.67 -33.57 18.29
N LEU A 481 8.88 -32.61 18.77
CA LEU A 481 8.02 -31.76 17.89
C LEU A 481 8.85 -30.93 16.93
N LEU A 482 9.91 -30.28 17.42
CA LEU A 482 10.81 -29.46 16.62
C LEU A 482 11.51 -30.29 15.55
N THR A 483 11.95 -31.52 15.87
CA THR A 483 12.56 -32.42 14.88
C THR A 483 11.58 -32.71 13.73
N ALA A 484 10.30 -32.93 14.03
CA ALA A 484 9.28 -33.16 13.02
C ALA A 484 9.01 -31.88 12.17
N LEU A 485 8.94 -30.69 12.82
CA LEU A 485 8.73 -29.41 12.12
C LEU A 485 9.92 -29.06 11.21
N PHE A 486 11.15 -29.30 11.63
CA PHE A 486 12.32 -29.15 10.77
C PHE A 486 12.29 -30.12 9.60
N ALA A 487 11.90 -31.37 9.80
CA ALA A 487 11.74 -32.32 8.69
C ALA A 487 10.70 -31.83 7.68
N GLU A 488 9.56 -31.33 8.15
CA GLU A 488 8.52 -30.71 7.31
C GLU A 488 9.04 -29.47 6.55
N LEU A 489 9.85 -28.63 7.20
CA LEU A 489 10.44 -27.44 6.60
C LEU A 489 11.34 -27.80 5.41
N PHE A 490 12.21 -28.80 5.57
CA PHE A 490 13.07 -29.28 4.50
C PHE A 490 12.27 -29.95 3.37
N ASP A 491 11.21 -30.68 3.68
CA ASP A 491 10.39 -31.38 2.70
C ASP A 491 9.57 -30.40 1.85
N LYS A 492 8.85 -29.48 2.49
CA LYS A 492 7.93 -28.55 1.79
C LYS A 492 8.62 -27.33 1.19
N TYR A 493 9.64 -26.80 1.86
CA TYR A 493 10.28 -25.52 1.51
C TYR A 493 11.77 -25.64 1.22
N GLY A 494 12.20 -26.80 0.75
CA GLY A 494 13.61 -27.05 0.40
C GLY A 494 14.20 -26.08 -0.62
N SER A 495 13.39 -25.55 -1.53
CA SER A 495 13.78 -24.51 -2.49
C SER A 495 13.93 -23.10 -1.88
N GLU A 496 13.43 -22.87 -0.68
CA GLU A 496 13.38 -21.56 0.00
C GLU A 496 14.21 -21.54 1.30
N LEU A 497 14.95 -22.62 1.61
CA LEU A 497 15.69 -22.75 2.87
C LEU A 497 16.69 -21.62 3.11
N LEU A 498 17.31 -21.14 2.05
CA LEU A 498 18.31 -20.08 2.12
C LEU A 498 17.74 -18.68 2.44
N GLU A 499 16.43 -18.51 2.26
CA GLU A 499 15.69 -17.30 2.64
C GLU A 499 15.15 -17.35 4.08
N ILE A 500 15.32 -18.48 4.78
CA ILE A 500 14.84 -18.65 6.15
C ILE A 500 15.79 -17.93 7.09
N ARG A 501 15.20 -17.16 8.00
CA ARG A 501 15.91 -16.37 9.00
C ARG A 501 16.79 -17.23 9.91
N SER A 502 17.95 -16.68 10.30
CA SER A 502 18.94 -17.36 11.15
C SER A 502 18.37 -17.85 12.47
N GLU A 503 17.42 -17.10 13.06
CA GLU A 503 16.76 -17.41 14.34
C GLU A 503 16.08 -18.78 14.35
N ILE A 504 15.57 -19.24 13.20
CA ILE A 504 14.95 -20.57 13.07
C ILE A 504 16.01 -21.66 13.25
N TRP A 505 17.20 -21.44 12.67
CA TRP A 505 18.31 -22.37 12.77
C TRP A 505 18.93 -22.38 14.18
N ASP A 506 18.93 -21.22 14.87
CA ASP A 506 19.39 -21.11 16.24
C ASP A 506 18.55 -21.95 17.22
N VAL A 507 17.27 -22.18 16.90
CA VAL A 507 16.42 -23.14 17.65
C VAL A 507 16.96 -24.56 17.55
N ALA A 508 17.35 -25.00 16.34
CA ALA A 508 17.92 -26.34 16.15
C ALA A 508 19.23 -26.49 16.91
N ASP A 509 20.10 -25.47 16.91
CA ASP A 509 21.40 -25.47 17.59
C ASP A 509 21.19 -25.53 19.13
N ARG A 510 20.30 -24.70 19.69
CA ARG A 510 20.00 -24.71 21.13
C ARG A 510 19.41 -26.02 21.62
N MET A 511 18.59 -26.65 20.80
CA MET A 511 17.91 -27.90 21.13
C MET A 511 18.73 -29.15 20.78
N ASP A 512 19.95 -28.97 20.26
CA ASP A 512 20.81 -30.05 19.81
C ASP A 512 20.06 -30.98 18.82
N ILE A 513 19.45 -30.38 17.77
CA ILE A 513 18.73 -31.10 16.72
C ILE A 513 19.63 -31.19 15.49
N SER A 514 20.00 -32.40 15.09
CA SER A 514 20.74 -32.61 13.86
C SER A 514 19.81 -32.38 12.66
N LEU A 515 20.15 -31.41 11.81
CA LEU A 515 19.41 -31.07 10.60
C LEU A 515 19.88 -31.89 9.37
N GLU A 516 21.05 -32.51 9.42
CA GLU A 516 21.63 -33.27 8.33
C GLU A 516 20.71 -34.37 7.79
N PRO A 517 20.02 -35.20 8.64
CA PRO A 517 19.12 -36.23 8.11
C PRO A 517 17.96 -35.66 7.27
N SER A 518 17.44 -34.50 7.61
CA SER A 518 16.38 -33.81 6.86
C SER A 518 16.93 -33.21 5.57
N PHE A 519 18.11 -32.57 5.62
CA PHE A 519 18.82 -32.06 4.46
C PHE A 519 19.12 -33.16 3.43
N LEU A 520 19.58 -34.34 3.87
CA LEU A 520 19.90 -35.45 2.98
C LEU A 520 18.66 -36.08 2.31
N LYS A 521 17.48 -35.95 2.91
CA LYS A 521 16.21 -36.44 2.35
C LYS A 521 15.52 -35.44 1.41
N MET A 522 15.90 -34.16 1.47
CA MET A 522 15.31 -33.11 0.67
C MET A 522 15.40 -33.41 -0.84
N ASP A 523 14.44 -32.94 -1.64
CA ASP A 523 14.51 -33.05 -3.11
C ASP A 523 15.73 -32.31 -3.67
N TYR A 524 16.56 -33.01 -4.44
CA TYR A 524 17.78 -32.45 -4.99
C TYR A 524 17.52 -31.33 -6.00
N ARG A 525 16.42 -31.40 -6.76
CA ARG A 525 16.08 -30.38 -7.77
C ARG A 525 15.70 -29.06 -7.10
N ASN A 526 14.92 -29.14 -6.02
CA ASN A 526 14.54 -27.95 -5.22
C ASN A 526 15.80 -27.31 -4.64
N TRP A 527 16.72 -28.10 -4.07
CA TRP A 527 17.98 -27.60 -3.54
C TRP A 527 18.85 -26.94 -4.62
N LYS A 528 18.98 -27.58 -5.78
CA LYS A 528 19.72 -27.03 -6.92
C LYS A 528 19.13 -25.67 -7.35
N TYR A 529 17.82 -25.60 -7.50
CA TYR A 529 17.14 -24.35 -7.87
C TYR A 529 17.35 -23.23 -6.85
N ALA A 530 17.21 -23.52 -5.56
CA ALA A 530 17.46 -22.56 -4.50
C ALA A 530 18.89 -22.01 -4.53
N LEU A 531 19.88 -22.88 -4.71
CA LEU A 531 21.29 -22.50 -4.79
C LEU A 531 21.62 -21.67 -6.04
N GLU A 532 20.99 -21.97 -7.17
CA GLU A 532 21.18 -21.18 -8.40
C GLU A 532 20.72 -19.73 -8.21
N GLN A 533 19.57 -19.49 -7.61
CA GLN A 533 19.11 -18.13 -7.28
C GLN A 533 19.98 -17.47 -6.21
N TRP A 534 20.24 -18.18 -5.13
CA TRP A 534 21.00 -17.67 -3.99
C TRP A 534 22.41 -17.21 -4.38
N SER A 535 23.14 -17.97 -5.22
CA SER A 535 24.49 -17.59 -5.64
C SER A 535 24.54 -16.25 -6.39
N TRP A 536 23.42 -15.84 -7.01
CA TRP A 536 23.27 -14.59 -7.74
C TRP A 536 22.78 -13.40 -6.89
N GLU A 537 22.10 -13.66 -5.80
CA GLU A 537 21.39 -12.61 -5.03
C GLU A 537 21.98 -12.39 -3.63
N ALA A 538 22.57 -13.41 -3.02
CA ALA A 538 23.03 -13.35 -1.63
C ALA A 538 24.16 -12.35 -1.39
N THR A 539 24.09 -11.64 -0.27
CA THR A 539 25.16 -10.76 0.23
C THR A 539 26.39 -11.55 0.72
N SER A 540 27.52 -10.89 0.86
CA SER A 540 28.72 -11.52 1.43
C SER A 540 28.49 -12.09 2.84
N GLU A 541 27.67 -11.43 3.63
CA GLU A 541 27.33 -11.87 5.00
C GLU A 541 26.49 -13.15 4.97
N GLU A 542 25.46 -13.18 4.16
CA GLU A 542 24.58 -14.36 3.99
C GLU A 542 25.36 -15.57 3.45
N LEU A 543 26.24 -15.37 2.47
CA LEU A 543 27.12 -16.42 1.96
C LEU A 543 27.95 -17.04 3.08
N ASN A 544 28.55 -16.22 3.93
CA ASN A 544 29.41 -16.69 5.01
C ASN A 544 28.63 -17.39 6.13
N ILE A 545 27.45 -16.88 6.49
CA ILE A 545 26.56 -17.49 7.49
C ILE A 545 26.19 -18.90 7.06
N TRP A 546 25.72 -19.07 5.82
CA TRP A 546 25.32 -20.38 5.30
C TRP A 546 26.49 -21.33 5.14
N ASN A 547 27.65 -20.85 4.68
CA ASN A 547 28.84 -21.68 4.59
C ASN A 547 29.28 -22.21 5.95
N ALA A 548 29.27 -21.38 6.98
CA ALA A 548 29.56 -21.81 8.35
C ALA A 548 28.59 -22.88 8.81
N ARG A 549 27.31 -22.70 8.59
CA ARG A 549 26.23 -23.61 9.01
C ARG A 549 26.27 -24.96 8.29
N ILE A 550 26.35 -24.96 6.96
CA ILE A 550 26.42 -26.20 6.18
C ILE A 550 27.66 -27.00 6.53
N SER A 551 28.79 -26.34 6.80
CA SER A 551 30.03 -27.01 7.23
C SER A 551 29.88 -27.74 8.59
N THR A 552 28.97 -27.27 9.48
CA THR A 552 28.68 -27.97 10.72
C THR A 552 27.75 -29.18 10.54
N TRP A 553 26.90 -29.16 9.52
CA TRP A 553 25.99 -30.29 9.23
C TRP A 553 26.66 -31.44 8.48
N GLN A 554 27.73 -31.13 7.71
CA GLN A 554 28.38 -32.11 6.84
C GLN A 554 29.13 -33.18 7.67
N THR A 555 28.44 -34.28 7.92
CA THR A 555 29.01 -35.48 8.59
C THR A 555 29.30 -36.60 7.59
N THR A 556 28.74 -36.55 6.37
CA THR A 556 28.93 -37.54 5.30
C THR A 556 29.24 -36.86 3.97
N GLU A 557 29.91 -37.59 3.08
CA GLU A 557 30.09 -37.17 1.69
C GLU A 557 28.75 -37.26 0.95
N ASN A 558 28.31 -36.14 0.36
CA ASN A 558 27.07 -36.11 -0.42
C ASN A 558 27.09 -34.99 -1.45
N ILE A 559 26.58 -35.26 -2.64
CA ILE A 559 26.48 -34.33 -3.77
C ILE A 559 25.84 -32.98 -3.40
N ARG A 560 24.94 -32.95 -2.40
CA ARG A 560 24.30 -31.69 -1.97
C ARG A 560 25.28 -30.70 -1.35
N TYR A 561 26.27 -31.23 -0.62
CA TYR A 561 27.33 -30.40 -0.04
C TYR A 561 28.29 -29.91 -1.12
N ASP A 562 28.67 -30.80 -2.06
CA ASP A 562 29.55 -30.41 -3.18
C ASP A 562 28.91 -29.31 -4.04
N LEU A 563 27.60 -29.46 -4.35
CA LEU A 563 26.83 -28.46 -5.07
C LEU A 563 26.76 -27.13 -4.29
N PHE A 564 26.55 -27.19 -2.97
CA PHE A 564 26.54 -26.00 -2.13
C PHE A 564 27.89 -25.28 -2.18
N HIS A 565 29.00 -25.98 -2.00
CA HIS A 565 30.33 -25.39 -2.00
C HIS A 565 30.67 -24.77 -3.35
N MET A 566 30.28 -25.43 -4.45
CA MET A 566 30.44 -24.85 -5.80
C MET A 566 29.67 -23.53 -5.94
N LYS A 567 28.39 -23.50 -5.54
CA LYS A 567 27.53 -22.31 -5.64
C LYS A 567 27.93 -21.22 -4.64
N TYR A 568 28.44 -21.58 -3.48
CA TYR A 568 28.99 -20.65 -2.51
C TYR A 568 30.21 -19.87 -3.09
N GLU A 569 31.17 -20.58 -3.70
CA GLU A 569 32.33 -19.91 -4.29
C GLU A 569 31.95 -19.11 -5.55
N GLU A 570 30.93 -19.55 -6.32
CA GLU A 570 30.34 -18.77 -7.41
C GLU A 570 29.76 -17.44 -6.90
N GLY A 571 28.95 -17.48 -5.81
CA GLY A 571 28.41 -16.28 -5.18
C GLY A 571 29.51 -15.34 -4.62
N CYS A 572 30.55 -15.91 -4.00
CA CYS A 572 31.71 -15.14 -3.54
C CYS A 572 32.43 -14.42 -4.70
N LEU A 573 32.57 -15.08 -5.86
CA LEU A 573 33.16 -14.48 -7.05
C LEU A 573 32.31 -13.34 -7.61
N ARG A 574 30.97 -13.48 -7.62
CA ARG A 574 30.06 -12.40 -8.01
C ARG A 574 30.24 -11.19 -7.09
N VAL A 575 30.28 -11.39 -5.77
CA VAL A 575 30.52 -10.30 -4.81
C VAL A 575 31.89 -9.63 -5.07
N CYS A 576 32.93 -10.42 -5.37
CA CYS A 576 34.24 -9.89 -5.76
C CYS A 576 34.16 -9.07 -7.06
N GLN A 577 33.33 -9.46 -8.01
CA GLN A 577 33.11 -8.72 -9.25
C GLN A 577 32.45 -7.36 -9.00
N GLU A 578 31.50 -7.28 -8.11
CA GLU A 578 30.73 -6.05 -7.79
C GLU A 578 31.47 -5.07 -6.88
N SER A 579 32.45 -5.55 -6.13
CA SER A 579 33.22 -4.77 -5.14
C SER A 579 34.60 -4.38 -5.65
N GLN A 580 35.28 -3.44 -4.96
CA GLN A 580 36.71 -3.13 -5.17
C GLN A 580 37.58 -4.18 -4.48
N THR A 581 37.63 -5.39 -5.02
CA THR A 581 38.41 -6.49 -4.48
C THR A 581 39.84 -6.47 -4.99
N VAL A 582 40.83 -6.71 -4.11
CA VAL A 582 42.25 -6.84 -4.48
C VAL A 582 42.47 -8.12 -5.29
N LEU A 583 43.47 -8.09 -6.19
CA LEU A 583 43.76 -9.19 -7.10
C LEU A 583 44.00 -10.52 -6.39
N GLU A 584 44.75 -10.51 -5.29
CA GLU A 584 45.04 -11.71 -4.49
C GLU A 584 43.79 -12.42 -3.95
N GLU A 585 42.80 -11.66 -3.45
CA GLU A 585 41.54 -12.24 -2.99
C GLU A 585 40.71 -12.80 -4.14
N MET A 586 40.71 -12.12 -5.29
CA MET A 586 40.02 -12.60 -6.48
C MET A 586 40.68 -13.90 -7.01
N GLU A 587 42.00 -13.99 -7.02
CA GLU A 587 42.70 -15.24 -7.35
C GLU A 587 42.37 -16.34 -6.38
N ARG A 588 42.41 -16.07 -5.09
CA ARG A 588 42.05 -17.04 -4.04
C ARG A 588 40.65 -17.62 -4.24
N ARG A 589 39.67 -16.79 -4.61
CA ARG A 589 38.29 -17.22 -4.89
C ARG A 589 38.18 -18.01 -6.19
N LEU A 590 38.87 -17.59 -7.26
CA LEU A 590 38.89 -18.34 -8.52
C LEU A 590 39.45 -19.75 -8.36
N TRP A 591 40.53 -19.90 -7.57
CA TRP A 591 41.13 -21.22 -7.30
C TRP A 591 40.21 -22.10 -6.49
N LYS A 592 39.54 -21.57 -5.46
CA LYS A 592 38.56 -22.30 -4.66
C LYS A 592 37.33 -22.70 -5.48
N TYR A 593 36.85 -21.83 -6.34
CA TYR A 593 35.75 -22.15 -7.27
C TYR A 593 36.15 -23.32 -8.18
N ALA A 594 37.31 -23.25 -8.75
CA ALA A 594 37.81 -24.34 -9.62
C ALA A 594 37.92 -25.66 -8.88
N ASP A 595 38.41 -25.67 -7.64
CA ASP A 595 38.49 -26.86 -6.79
C ASP A 595 37.10 -27.42 -6.46
N ALA A 596 36.16 -26.54 -6.10
CA ALA A 596 34.78 -26.92 -5.79
C ALA A 596 34.04 -27.52 -7.00
N VAL A 597 34.18 -26.92 -8.19
CA VAL A 597 33.62 -27.45 -9.43
C VAL A 597 34.17 -28.83 -9.74
N ILE A 598 35.51 -28.99 -9.69
CA ILE A 598 36.14 -30.28 -9.96
C ILE A 598 35.67 -31.35 -8.96
N ALA A 599 35.63 -31.01 -7.66
CA ALA A 599 35.14 -31.90 -6.61
C ALA A 599 33.70 -32.37 -6.88
N MET A 600 32.81 -31.42 -7.24
CA MET A 600 31.41 -31.71 -7.57
C MET A 600 31.25 -32.71 -8.71
N TYR A 601 32.06 -32.65 -9.76
CA TYR A 601 31.93 -33.46 -10.95
C TYR A 601 32.81 -34.68 -11.00
N LYS A 602 33.90 -34.76 -10.22
CA LYS A 602 34.84 -35.87 -10.18
C LYS A 602 34.22 -37.25 -9.93
N PRO A 603 33.17 -37.41 -9.08
CA PRO A 603 32.51 -38.71 -8.89
C PRO A 603 31.76 -39.24 -10.12
N TYR A 604 31.43 -38.38 -11.08
CA TYR A 604 30.57 -38.74 -12.23
C TYR A 604 31.34 -39.10 -13.49
N TYR A 605 32.57 -38.62 -13.62
CA TYR A 605 33.37 -38.84 -14.81
C TYR A 605 34.65 -39.62 -14.48
N LYS A 606 35.09 -40.46 -15.41
CA LYS A 606 36.38 -41.16 -15.29
C LYS A 606 37.53 -40.16 -15.46
N GLU A 607 38.66 -40.43 -14.82
CA GLU A 607 39.82 -39.53 -14.74
C GLU A 607 40.33 -39.11 -16.13
N PHE A 608 40.34 -40.00 -17.15
CA PHE A 608 40.78 -39.67 -18.48
C PHE A 608 39.94 -38.58 -19.17
N VAL A 609 38.65 -38.39 -18.75
CA VAL A 609 37.77 -37.35 -19.34
C VAL A 609 38.28 -35.96 -18.93
N PHE A 610 38.86 -35.83 -17.75
CA PHE A 610 39.44 -34.55 -17.28
C PHE A 610 40.78 -34.20 -17.94
N THR A 611 41.42 -35.14 -18.68
CA THR A 611 42.73 -34.96 -19.30
C THR A 611 42.71 -35.11 -20.81
N GLU A 612 41.94 -36.05 -21.37
CA GLU A 612 41.99 -36.44 -22.79
C GLU A 612 40.74 -36.07 -23.59
N ALA A 613 39.60 -35.80 -22.88
CA ALA A 613 38.31 -35.52 -23.53
C ALA A 613 37.59 -34.34 -22.82
N VAL A 614 38.29 -33.27 -22.49
CA VAL A 614 37.83 -32.13 -21.71
C VAL A 614 36.60 -31.42 -22.35
N GLU A 615 36.55 -31.46 -23.70
CA GLU A 615 35.46 -30.81 -24.47
C GLU A 615 34.07 -31.43 -24.29
N VAL A 616 33.98 -32.64 -23.74
CA VAL A 616 32.69 -33.29 -23.44
C VAL A 616 32.16 -32.97 -22.05
N LEU A 617 32.96 -32.32 -21.21
CA LEU A 617 32.57 -31.88 -19.85
C LEU A 617 31.70 -30.63 -19.89
N PRO A 618 30.87 -30.42 -18.87
CA PRO A 618 30.13 -29.17 -18.70
C PRO A 618 31.07 -27.94 -18.77
N GLU A 619 30.56 -26.81 -19.26
CA GLU A 619 31.33 -25.59 -19.48
C GLU A 619 32.04 -25.09 -18.21
N GLU A 620 31.37 -25.18 -17.05
CA GLU A 620 31.93 -24.83 -15.75
C GLU A 620 33.14 -25.70 -15.37
N VAL A 621 33.11 -26.97 -15.74
CA VAL A 621 34.24 -27.89 -15.49
C VAL A 621 35.39 -27.59 -16.44
N GLN A 622 35.11 -27.32 -17.70
CA GLN A 622 36.13 -26.87 -18.66
C GLN A 622 36.80 -25.61 -18.22
N LEU A 623 36.03 -24.62 -17.70
CA LEU A 623 36.55 -23.40 -17.11
C LEU A 623 37.44 -23.71 -15.89
N ALA A 624 36.96 -24.53 -14.97
CA ALA A 624 37.66 -24.89 -13.75
C ALA A 624 39.06 -25.52 -14.06
N LEU A 625 39.14 -26.40 -15.03
CA LEU A 625 40.39 -27.02 -15.47
C LEU A 625 41.38 -25.96 -16.06
N ARG A 626 40.86 -25.02 -16.85
CA ARG A 626 41.69 -23.91 -17.38
C ARG A 626 42.16 -22.96 -16.27
N LEU A 627 41.30 -22.71 -15.27
CA LEU A 627 41.68 -21.91 -14.10
C LEU A 627 42.79 -22.62 -13.28
N LYS A 628 42.80 -23.94 -13.19
CA LYS A 628 43.90 -24.68 -12.54
C LYS A 628 45.21 -24.52 -13.30
N HIS A 629 45.24 -24.63 -14.63
CA HIS A 629 46.42 -24.33 -15.42
C HIS A 629 46.88 -22.88 -15.27
N LEU A 630 45.93 -21.95 -15.23
CA LEU A 630 46.21 -20.55 -14.97
C LEU A 630 46.86 -20.34 -13.60
N GLN A 631 46.39 -21.01 -12.56
CA GLN A 631 46.97 -21.02 -11.22
C GLN A 631 48.44 -21.48 -11.24
N GLU A 632 48.74 -22.52 -11.98
CA GLU A 632 50.12 -23.03 -12.12
C GLU A 632 51.06 -21.97 -12.74
N TYR A 633 50.61 -21.28 -13.81
CA TYR A 633 51.42 -20.20 -14.42
C TYR A 633 51.63 -19.02 -13.45
N ARG A 634 50.62 -18.66 -12.69
CA ARG A 634 50.75 -17.59 -11.69
C ARG A 634 51.72 -17.96 -10.57
N GLN A 635 51.69 -19.19 -10.08
CA GLN A 635 52.62 -19.68 -9.06
C GLN A 635 54.07 -19.73 -9.56
N GLN A 636 54.28 -19.92 -10.86
CA GLN A 636 55.58 -19.91 -11.50
C GLN A 636 56.09 -18.48 -11.83
N GLY A 637 55.27 -17.45 -11.59
CA GLY A 637 55.57 -16.06 -11.96
C GLY A 637 55.56 -15.81 -13.48
N ASN A 638 54.91 -16.72 -14.24
CA ASN A 638 54.83 -16.59 -15.71
C ASN A 638 53.56 -15.83 -16.12
N ASP A 639 53.54 -14.53 -15.77
CA ASP A 639 52.38 -13.67 -15.97
C ASP A 639 51.99 -13.47 -17.44
N LYS A 640 52.94 -13.59 -18.35
CA LYS A 640 52.68 -13.48 -19.80
C LYS A 640 51.84 -14.65 -20.32
N GLU A 641 52.17 -15.86 -19.90
CA GLU A 641 51.41 -17.05 -20.29
C GLU A 641 50.08 -17.08 -19.52
N ALA A 642 50.05 -16.64 -18.27
CA ALA A 642 48.81 -16.46 -17.52
C ALA A 642 47.79 -15.57 -18.26
N LEU A 643 48.20 -14.38 -18.73
CA LEU A 643 47.36 -13.51 -19.54
C LEU A 643 46.88 -14.13 -20.86
N ARG A 644 47.67 -14.99 -21.45
CA ARG A 644 47.31 -15.70 -22.68
C ARG A 644 46.19 -16.73 -22.40
N GLN A 645 46.34 -17.49 -21.33
CA GLN A 645 45.37 -18.52 -20.92
C GLN A 645 44.02 -17.92 -20.49
N ILE A 646 44.01 -16.71 -19.92
CA ILE A 646 42.75 -16.03 -19.57
C ILE A 646 41.84 -15.83 -20.80
N LYS A 647 42.40 -15.56 -21.97
CA LYS A 647 41.66 -15.40 -23.22
C LYS A 647 40.85 -16.67 -23.54
N ASP A 648 41.43 -17.83 -23.29
CA ASP A 648 40.79 -19.13 -23.53
C ASP A 648 39.71 -19.42 -22.48
N CYS A 649 39.80 -18.83 -21.28
CA CYS A 649 38.78 -18.91 -20.25
C CYS A 649 37.51 -18.09 -20.59
N LEU A 650 37.67 -16.93 -21.27
CA LEU A 650 36.56 -16.00 -21.57
C LEU A 650 35.47 -16.58 -22.48
N THR A 651 35.77 -17.58 -23.30
CA THR A 651 34.84 -18.12 -24.29
C THR A 651 34.20 -19.45 -23.89
N VAL A 652 34.63 -20.02 -22.75
CA VAL A 652 34.26 -21.38 -22.38
C VAL A 652 32.94 -21.42 -21.54
N CYS A 653 32.77 -20.46 -20.63
CA CYS A 653 31.63 -20.42 -19.74
C CYS A 653 31.06 -18.99 -19.73
N PRO A 654 30.01 -18.70 -20.52
CA PRO A 654 29.45 -17.36 -20.65
C PRO A 654 28.95 -16.76 -19.34
N SER A 655 28.44 -17.57 -18.42
CA SER A 655 27.96 -17.12 -17.10
C SER A 655 29.06 -16.52 -16.23
N MET A 656 30.32 -16.93 -16.44
CA MET A 656 31.49 -16.47 -15.70
C MET A 656 32.32 -15.42 -16.45
N GLU A 657 31.94 -15.02 -17.66
CA GLU A 657 32.68 -14.08 -18.51
C GLU A 657 32.99 -12.76 -17.79
N ALA A 658 32.02 -12.20 -17.09
CA ALA A 658 32.18 -10.92 -16.40
C ALA A 658 33.24 -11.01 -15.28
N VAL A 659 33.23 -12.09 -14.50
CA VAL A 659 34.20 -12.35 -13.42
C VAL A 659 35.61 -12.52 -13.99
N VAL A 660 35.74 -13.36 -15.02
CA VAL A 660 37.05 -13.63 -15.68
C VAL A 660 37.58 -12.37 -16.36
N SER A 661 36.74 -11.55 -16.99
CA SER A 661 37.12 -10.27 -17.60
C SER A 661 37.63 -9.29 -16.57
N LYS A 662 37.00 -9.17 -15.42
CA LYS A 662 37.45 -8.31 -14.31
C LYS A 662 38.83 -8.77 -13.79
N TYR A 663 38.99 -10.08 -13.61
CA TYR A 663 40.27 -10.65 -13.19
C TYR A 663 41.36 -10.35 -14.22
N ALA A 664 41.08 -10.52 -15.50
CA ALA A 664 42.02 -10.20 -16.59
C ALA A 664 42.45 -8.74 -16.56
N ALA A 665 41.52 -7.82 -16.32
CA ALA A 665 41.82 -6.40 -16.20
C ALA A 665 42.71 -6.12 -14.98
N SER A 666 42.35 -6.66 -13.82
CA SER A 666 43.11 -6.47 -12.57
C SER A 666 44.54 -7.04 -12.68
N LEU A 667 44.70 -8.21 -13.30
CA LEU A 667 46.03 -8.80 -13.54
C LEU A 667 46.85 -7.96 -14.51
N ARG A 668 46.27 -7.45 -15.57
CA ARG A 668 46.96 -6.55 -16.52
C ARG A 668 47.46 -5.27 -15.84
N ASP A 669 46.63 -4.67 -15.01
CA ASP A 669 46.96 -3.46 -14.26
C ASP A 669 48.10 -3.72 -13.29
N GLU A 670 48.11 -4.87 -12.61
CA GLU A 670 49.19 -5.27 -11.72
C GLU A 670 50.53 -5.45 -12.46
N ILE A 671 50.50 -6.16 -13.60
CA ILE A 671 51.69 -6.35 -14.44
C ILE A 671 52.22 -4.99 -14.95
N GLN A 672 51.35 -4.09 -15.37
CA GLN A 672 51.74 -2.75 -15.82
C GLN A 672 52.43 -1.94 -14.70
N LYS A 673 51.87 -2.01 -13.48
CA LYS A 673 52.50 -1.35 -12.31
C LYS A 673 53.88 -1.93 -12.00
N GLN A 674 54.04 -3.24 -12.07
CA GLN A 674 55.34 -3.89 -11.86
C GLN A 674 56.37 -3.44 -12.89
N ILE A 675 55.99 -3.39 -14.18
CA ILE A 675 56.84 -2.90 -15.25
C ILE A 675 57.21 -1.41 -15.03
N GLN A 676 56.27 -0.58 -14.65
CA GLN A 676 56.51 0.84 -14.37
C GLN A 676 57.45 1.03 -13.18
N ASN A 677 57.27 0.26 -12.11
CA ASN A 677 58.15 0.31 -10.94
C ASN A 677 59.56 -0.12 -11.30
N GLN A 678 59.74 -1.24 -12.04
CA GLN A 678 61.06 -1.68 -12.50
C GLN A 678 61.75 -0.64 -13.40
N ASN A 679 60.98 0.00 -14.30
CA ASN A 679 61.54 1.08 -15.15
C ASN A 679 61.85 2.33 -14.32
N SER A 680 61.09 2.66 -13.29
CA SER A 680 61.38 3.77 -12.39
C SER A 680 62.62 3.52 -11.55
N GLU A 681 62.77 2.33 -10.96
CA GLU A 681 63.94 1.91 -10.20
C GLU A 681 65.24 1.92 -11.09
N LYS A 682 65.08 1.41 -12.31
CA LYS A 682 66.18 1.46 -13.29
C LYS A 682 66.59 2.89 -13.64
N ALA A 683 65.59 3.79 -13.87
CA ALA A 683 65.89 5.20 -14.16
C ALA A 683 66.47 5.95 -12.96
N GLU A 684 66.13 5.63 -11.74
CA GLU A 684 66.75 6.17 -10.52
C GLU A 684 68.13 5.66 -10.33
N LEU A 685 68.39 4.36 -10.58
CA LEU A 685 69.74 3.78 -10.55
C LEU A 685 70.66 4.46 -11.61
N GLU A 686 70.18 4.63 -12.85
CA GLU A 686 70.90 5.33 -13.91
C GLU A 686 71.29 6.79 -13.52
N LYS A 687 70.30 7.52 -12.87
CA LYS A 687 70.55 8.88 -12.37
C LYS A 687 71.62 8.90 -11.26
N LEU A 688 71.50 7.95 -10.30
CA LEU A 688 72.45 7.82 -9.22
C LEU A 688 73.86 7.51 -9.77
N VAL A 689 73.96 6.56 -10.71
CA VAL A 689 75.27 6.21 -11.39
C VAL A 689 75.81 7.39 -12.12
N ALA A 690 75.04 8.17 -12.87
CA ALA A 690 75.52 9.39 -13.56
C ALA A 690 76.00 10.43 -12.56
N SER A 691 75.36 10.60 -11.43
CA SER A 691 75.83 11.49 -10.35
C SER A 691 77.17 11.02 -9.75
N LEU A 692 77.26 9.73 -9.43
CA LEU A 692 78.48 9.14 -8.87
C LEU A 692 79.66 9.20 -9.86
N LYS A 693 79.41 8.97 -11.16
CA LYS A 693 80.41 9.19 -12.22
C LYS A 693 80.90 10.62 -12.22
N SER A 694 80.06 11.60 -12.10
CA SER A 694 80.43 13.02 -12.06
C SER A 694 81.29 13.33 -10.85
N VAL A 695 80.96 12.74 -9.68
CA VAL A 695 81.78 12.89 -8.47
C VAL A 695 83.17 12.21 -8.63
N ALA A 696 83.21 11.01 -9.20
CA ALA A 696 84.42 10.30 -9.46
C ALA A 696 85.35 11.11 -10.40
N LYS A 697 84.84 11.65 -11.52
CA LYS A 697 85.58 12.54 -12.43
C LYS A 697 86.14 13.78 -11.76
N LEU A 698 85.36 14.42 -10.90
CA LEU A 698 85.76 15.58 -10.13
C LEU A 698 86.92 15.24 -9.17
N ARG A 699 86.88 14.09 -8.53
CA ARG A 699 87.91 13.58 -7.65
C ARG A 699 89.19 13.26 -8.42
N LEU A 700 89.11 12.66 -9.62
CA LEU A 700 90.21 12.45 -10.51
C LEU A 700 90.89 13.77 -10.88
N GLN A 701 90.17 14.80 -11.24
CA GLN A 701 90.67 16.14 -11.56
C GLN A 701 91.39 16.80 -10.38
N ARG A 702 91.05 16.46 -9.15
CA ARG A 702 91.63 16.96 -7.89
C ARG A 702 92.86 16.16 -7.43
N GLY A 703 93.23 15.06 -8.13
CA GLY A 703 94.27 14.17 -7.70
C GLY A 703 93.94 13.21 -6.55
N GLU A 704 92.66 13.05 -6.29
CA GLU A 704 92.17 12.21 -5.19
C GLU A 704 91.87 10.79 -5.71
N TRP A 705 92.90 10.08 -6.19
CA TRP A 705 92.82 8.84 -6.97
C TRP A 705 92.08 7.70 -6.21
N GLN A 706 92.46 7.46 -4.94
CA GLN A 706 91.86 6.40 -4.14
C GLN A 706 90.39 6.58 -3.92
N ALA A 707 89.94 7.82 -3.63
CA ALA A 707 88.57 8.12 -3.41
C ALA A 707 87.72 8.03 -4.70
N ALA A 708 88.30 8.28 -5.86
CA ALA A 708 87.67 8.07 -7.15
C ALA A 708 87.55 6.59 -7.49
N GLU A 709 88.59 5.80 -7.23
CA GLU A 709 88.63 4.35 -7.46
C GLU A 709 87.52 3.61 -6.64
N GLU A 710 87.34 3.98 -5.36
CA GLU A 710 86.28 3.41 -4.52
C GLU A 710 84.85 3.65 -5.09
N ILE A 711 84.60 4.88 -5.58
CA ILE A 711 83.34 5.23 -6.20
C ILE A 711 83.18 4.46 -7.52
N LEU A 712 84.14 4.38 -8.34
CA LEU A 712 84.12 3.68 -9.62
C LEU A 712 83.88 2.17 -9.43
N HIS A 713 84.50 1.54 -8.43
CA HIS A 713 84.23 0.15 -8.10
C HIS A 713 82.77 -0.09 -7.58
N GLN A 714 82.23 0.84 -6.78
CA GLN A 714 80.85 0.77 -6.39
C GLN A 714 79.87 0.80 -7.59
N ILE A 715 80.14 1.70 -8.56
CA ILE A 715 79.40 1.78 -9.81
C ILE A 715 79.52 0.48 -10.61
N GLN A 716 80.75 -0.04 -10.74
CA GLN A 716 81.01 -1.27 -11.49
C GLN A 716 80.31 -2.48 -10.89
N ALA A 717 80.20 -2.53 -9.58
CA ALA A 717 79.38 -3.59 -8.89
C ALA A 717 77.90 -3.54 -9.25
N CYS A 718 77.33 -2.33 -9.45
CA CYS A 718 75.95 -2.14 -9.83
C CYS A 718 75.71 -2.23 -11.35
N MET A 719 76.67 -1.82 -12.15
CA MET A 719 76.61 -1.80 -13.62
C MET A 719 77.91 -2.37 -14.23
N PRO A 720 78.12 -3.68 -14.24
CA PRO A 720 79.41 -4.32 -14.65
C PRO A 720 79.78 -4.07 -16.10
N GLU A 721 78.85 -3.78 -16.98
CA GLU A 721 79.09 -3.56 -18.42
C GLU A 721 79.21 -2.10 -18.83
N ASP A 722 79.32 -1.17 -17.87
CA ASP A 722 79.41 0.24 -18.16
C ASP A 722 80.86 0.55 -18.69
N GLY A 723 80.93 0.84 -19.99
CA GLY A 723 82.21 1.06 -20.67
C GLY A 723 83.01 2.27 -20.16
N GLU A 724 82.28 3.36 -19.80
CA GLU A 724 82.87 4.59 -19.28
C GLU A 724 83.53 4.39 -17.91
N VAL A 725 82.90 3.56 -17.06
CA VAL A 725 83.43 3.22 -15.73
C VAL A 725 84.71 2.38 -15.87
N LYS A 726 84.73 1.46 -16.82
CA LYS A 726 85.90 0.64 -17.11
C LYS A 726 87.07 1.55 -17.56
N GLU A 727 86.82 2.47 -18.50
CA GLU A 727 87.84 3.45 -18.95
C GLU A 727 88.33 4.36 -17.81
N LEU A 728 87.44 4.85 -16.94
CA LEU A 728 87.86 5.70 -15.82
C LEU A 728 88.64 4.93 -14.77
N LEU A 729 88.38 3.65 -14.56
CA LEU A 729 89.20 2.79 -13.68
C LEU A 729 90.60 2.56 -14.25
N GLU A 730 90.75 2.32 -15.57
CA GLU A 730 92.02 2.22 -16.25
C GLU A 730 92.83 3.52 -16.12
N GLN A 731 92.19 4.66 -16.37
CA GLN A 731 92.81 5.98 -16.18
C GLN A 731 93.29 6.21 -14.74
N THR A 732 92.43 5.78 -13.76
CA THR A 732 92.78 5.91 -12.35
C THR A 732 94.00 5.08 -11.97
N ALA A 733 94.11 3.87 -12.52
CA ALA A 733 95.29 2.98 -12.31
C ALA A 733 96.55 3.53 -12.92
N GLU A 734 96.47 4.05 -14.14
CA GLU A 734 97.62 4.69 -14.82
C GLU A 734 98.15 5.91 -14.06
N MET A 735 97.24 6.78 -13.55
CA MET A 735 97.61 8.02 -12.87
C MET A 735 98.02 7.83 -11.41
N SER A 736 97.59 6.76 -10.75
CA SER A 736 98.00 6.41 -9.39
C SER A 736 99.37 5.73 -9.28
N GLY A 737 100.03 5.42 -10.46
CA GLY A 737 101.29 4.78 -10.50
C GLY A 737 101.36 3.29 -10.16
N ARG A 738 100.19 2.59 -10.27
CA ARG A 738 100.06 1.16 -10.17
C ARG A 738 100.01 0.47 -11.52
#